data_575aa9637829c20fc12b74f019dc2318
#
_entry.id   575aa9637829c20fc12b74f019dc2318
#
_cell.length_a   1.000
_cell.length_b   1.000
_cell.length_c   1.000
_cell.angle_alpha   90.00
_cell.angle_beta   90.00
_cell.angle_gamma   90.00
#
_symmetry.space_group_name_H-M   'P 1'
#
loop_
_entity.id
_entity.type
_entity.pdbx_description
1 polymer ?
#
loop_
_entity_poly.entity_id
_entity_poly.type
_entity_poly.pdbx_seq_one_letter_code
_entity_poly.pdbx_strand_id
1 'polypeptide(L)'
;MEDLHGPVHPNLIEDKTKHIDPIPEFHQNFWDSTIGVVQRQITLTMRDTAFLIGRSVMVILMGLLYSSVFYQFDETNAQLVMGIIFNAVMFVSLGQQAQIPMFMAAREVFYKQRRANFFRTSSFVLSNSVSQIPLGFAESLVFGSILYWMCGYVSTVEAFLLFELMLFLTNLAMAAWFFFLSCASPDLNVANPISMVSILFFVLFAGFVITKDQIPDYLIWIYWINPMAWGVRALAVNQYTDDSFDTCVYNDVDYCANYNMTMGEYSLTTFEVPTEKFWLWYGMVFMAAAYVFFMFLSYISLEYHRFESPENVTLDNGNKEEISDDYGLLKTPRSSQAGDETLVTVAPDSEKHFIPVTIAFKDLWYSVPDPXNPKETIDLLKGISGYALPGTITALMGSSGAGKTTLMDVIAGRKTGGKITGQILLNGHPATDLSIRRSTGYCEQMDIHSESATIREALTFSAFLRQGADVPXSFKYDSVNECLELLDLHPIADQIIRGSSVEQMKRLTIGLIMDGVRKVANTGRTVVCTIHQPSTEVFSVFDSLLLLKRGGETVFAGELGKNASEMIAYFESINGVAKLEDNYNPATWMLEVIGAGVGNSNGDRTDFVKIFQSSKQFEYLQSNLDREGVARPSPDLPELTYGDKRAATEMTQARLLLQRFFRMYWRTASYNLTRFSLFLILGLVFGITYIDAEYTSYAGINSGMGMLFCTTGFIGFISFSSVMPIASEDRLAFYRERASQTYNALWYFVGSTLVEIPYVFFGTLLFMAPYYPMVGFTGATTFFAYWLHLSMHVLWQAYFGQLMSYLMPTVEVANIFGVLLQTIFFLFNGFNPPGASIPTGYKWLYHITPHKYSLALVASLVFGDCPSDGDGSDVGCQVMTGLPPSLPENMTVKDYLEDVFLMKHSEIYKNFGFVLGFIVVYRLLGLLTLRFVNHQKK
;
A
#
# COMPACT_ATOMS: atom_id res chain seq x y z
N MET A 1 6.24 28.77 46.06
CA MET A 1 6.94 27.53 46.39
C MET A 1 6.38 26.89 47.63
N GLU A 2 6.21 27.66 48.68
CA GLU A 2 5.61 27.09 49.91
C GLU A 2 4.22 26.55 49.69
N ASP A 3 3.45 27.19 48.85
CA ASP A 3 2.09 26.73 48.58
C ASP A 3 2.04 25.40 47.84
N LEU A 4 3.09 25.07 47.11
CA LEU A 4 3.20 23.79 46.41
C LEU A 4 3.54 22.67 47.37
N HIS A 5 4.11 23.01 48.54
CA HIS A 5 4.47 22.03 49.54
C HIS A 5 3.55 22.09 50.77
N GLY A 6 2.40 22.71 50.60
CA GLY A 6 1.41 22.75 51.68
C GLY A 6 0.96 21.38 52.11
N PRO A 7 0.33 21.30 53.28
CA PRO A 7 -0.08 20.00 53.75
C PRO A 7 -1.09 19.33 52.85
N VAL A 8 -0.93 18.03 52.68
CA VAL A 8 -1.86 17.24 51.90
C VAL A 8 -3.24 17.28 52.58
N HIS A 9 -4.27 17.37 51.77
CA HIS A 9 -5.63 17.44 52.27
C HIS A 9 -5.90 16.27 53.25
N PRO A 10 -6.55 16.54 54.43
CA PRO A 10 -6.72 15.50 55.46
C PRO A 10 -7.34 14.21 54.93
N ASN A 11 -8.28 14.28 53.98
CA ASN A 11 -8.89 13.08 53.45
C ASN A 11 -7.88 12.21 52.70
N LEU A 12 -6.93 12.83 52.01
CA LEU A 12 -5.87 12.09 51.32
C LEU A 12 -4.90 11.48 52.31
N ILE A 13 -4.62 12.15 53.44
CA ILE A 13 -3.76 11.59 54.48
C ILE A 13 -4.44 10.37 55.14
N GLU A 14 -5.73 10.48 55.40
CA GLU A 14 -6.48 9.35 55.93
C GLU A 14 -6.43 8.16 55.00
N ASP A 15 -6.61 8.38 53.72
CA ASP A 15 -6.54 7.28 52.76
C ASP A 15 -5.14 6.66 52.69
N LYS A 16 -4.11 7.44 52.89
CA LYS A 16 -2.72 6.93 52.87
C LYS A 16 -2.41 6.06 54.10
N THR A 17 -3.11 6.30 55.22
CA THR A 17 -2.90 5.49 56.38
C THR A 17 -3.63 4.15 56.33
N LYS A 18 -4.59 4.03 55.43
CA LYS A 18 -5.28 2.76 55.21
C LYS A 18 -4.39 1.88 54.32
N HIS A 19 -4.64 0.60 54.40
CA HIS A 19 -3.89 -0.34 53.57
C HIS A 19 -4.20 -0.09 52.11
N ILE A 20 -3.17 0.22 51.34
CA ILE A 20 -3.27 0.43 49.89
C ILE A 20 -2.71 -0.79 49.22
N ASP A 21 -3.55 -1.51 48.52
CA ASP A 21 -3.10 -2.63 47.71
C ASP A 21 -2.34 -2.12 46.50
N PRO A 22 -1.28 -2.81 46.07
CA PRO A 22 -0.59 -2.41 44.88
C PRO A 22 -1.53 -2.38 43.70
N ILE A 23 -1.39 -1.33 42.86
CA ILE A 23 -2.20 -1.24 41.68
C ILE A 23 -1.70 -2.30 40.69
N PRO A 24 -2.56 -3.16 40.18
CA PRO A 24 -2.12 -4.18 39.23
C PRO A 24 -1.67 -3.56 37.93
N GLU A 25 -0.76 -4.25 37.25
CA GLU A 25 -0.26 -3.81 35.97
C GLU A 25 -1.39 -3.64 34.94
N PHE A 26 -2.36 -4.53 34.98
CA PHE A 26 -3.53 -4.51 34.13
C PHE A 26 -4.77 -4.30 34.95
N HIS A 27 -5.62 -3.36 34.53
CA HIS A 27 -6.82 -3.02 35.32
C HIS A 27 -7.80 -4.18 35.43
N GLN A 28 -8.04 -4.88 34.30
CA GLN A 28 -8.99 -5.97 34.23
C GLN A 28 -8.28 -7.32 34.30
N ASN A 29 -8.98 -8.35 34.74
CA ASN A 29 -8.41 -9.69 34.72
C ASN A 29 -8.35 -10.20 33.28
N PHE A 30 -7.66 -11.33 33.10
CA PHE A 30 -7.39 -11.84 31.75
C PHE A 30 -8.69 -12.13 30.99
N TRP A 31 -9.68 -12.75 31.64
CA TRP A 31 -10.89 -13.16 30.94
C TRP A 31 -11.75 -11.98 30.50
N ASP A 32 -11.91 -10.98 31.36
CA ASP A 32 -12.71 -9.80 31.01
C ASP A 32 -12.08 -9.02 29.86
N SER A 33 -10.78 -8.82 29.93
CA SER A 33 -10.09 -8.08 28.87
C SER A 33 -10.10 -8.87 27.55
N THR A 34 -9.94 -10.20 27.62
CA THR A 34 -9.97 -11.04 26.42
C THR A 34 -11.35 -11.00 25.77
N ILE A 35 -12.43 -11.11 26.56
CA ILE A 35 -13.78 -11.03 26.01
C ILE A 35 -14.01 -9.67 25.34
N GLY A 36 -13.58 -8.60 25.99
CA GLY A 36 -13.70 -7.26 25.41
C GLY A 36 -12.96 -7.10 24.10
N VAL A 37 -11.73 -7.59 24.04
CA VAL A 37 -10.92 -7.49 22.83
C VAL A 37 -11.49 -8.36 21.69
N VAL A 38 -12.01 -9.56 22.03
CA VAL A 38 -12.66 -10.43 21.05
C VAL A 38 -13.90 -9.75 20.47
N GLN A 39 -14.73 -9.14 21.32
CA GLN A 39 -15.92 -8.43 20.86
C GLN A 39 -15.54 -7.26 19.94
N ARG A 40 -14.50 -6.52 20.31
CA ARG A 40 -14.01 -5.43 19.47
C ARG A 40 -13.53 -5.94 18.10
N GLN A 41 -12.77 -7.03 18.09
CA GLN A 41 -12.22 -7.57 16.85
C GLN A 41 -13.34 -8.07 15.94
N ILE A 42 -14.35 -8.74 16.49
CA ILE A 42 -15.50 -9.19 15.69
C ILE A 42 -16.24 -7.98 15.12
N THR A 43 -16.44 -6.93 15.92
CA THR A 43 -17.12 -5.72 15.47
C THR A 43 -16.33 -5.04 14.33
N LEU A 44 -15.01 -4.93 14.48
CA LEU A 44 -14.17 -4.34 13.45
C LEU A 44 -14.22 -5.13 12.14
N THR A 45 -14.19 -6.45 12.25
CA THR A 45 -14.28 -7.32 11.06
C THR A 45 -15.63 -7.15 10.36
N MET A 46 -16.71 -7.11 11.14
CA MET A 46 -18.06 -6.95 10.58
C MET A 46 -18.26 -5.60 9.92
N ARG A 47 -17.56 -4.58 10.39
CA ARG A 47 -17.68 -3.23 9.82
C ARG A 47 -16.77 -2.98 8.63
N ASP A 48 -15.82 -3.85 8.38
CA ASP A 48 -14.95 -3.75 7.20
C ASP A 48 -15.66 -4.41 6.02
N THR A 49 -16.64 -3.70 5.45
CA THR A 49 -17.49 -4.25 4.40
C THR A 49 -16.73 -4.51 3.11
N ALA A 50 -15.74 -3.67 2.79
CA ALA A 50 -14.93 -3.87 1.59
C ALA A 50 -14.17 -5.19 1.65
N PHE A 51 -13.58 -5.49 2.81
CA PHE A 51 -12.86 -6.74 3.03
C PHE A 51 -13.79 -7.94 2.92
N LEU A 52 -14.96 -7.88 3.60
CA LEU A 52 -15.92 -8.99 3.60
C LEU A 52 -16.46 -9.25 2.19
N ILE A 53 -16.81 -8.20 1.46
CA ILE A 53 -17.32 -8.33 0.09
C ILE A 53 -16.24 -8.92 -0.82
N GLY A 54 -15.01 -8.42 -0.72
CA GLY A 54 -13.90 -8.93 -1.53
C GLY A 54 -13.64 -10.40 -1.27
N ARG A 55 -13.62 -10.80 0.00
CA ARG A 55 -13.40 -12.20 0.37
C ARG A 55 -14.54 -13.09 -0.12
N SER A 56 -15.77 -12.64 0.05
CA SER A 56 -16.93 -13.42 -0.40
C SER A 56 -16.92 -13.62 -1.92
N VAL A 57 -16.65 -12.56 -2.66
CA VAL A 57 -16.58 -12.64 -4.13
C VAL A 57 -15.48 -13.61 -4.55
N MET A 58 -14.30 -13.51 -3.91
CA MET A 58 -13.17 -14.38 -4.24
C MET A 58 -13.52 -15.84 -4.00
N VAL A 59 -14.10 -16.15 -2.84
CA VAL A 59 -14.42 -17.52 -2.46
C VAL A 59 -15.46 -18.11 -3.41
N ILE A 60 -16.54 -17.39 -3.67
CA ILE A 60 -17.63 -17.90 -4.53
C ILE A 60 -17.15 -18.04 -5.97
N LEU A 61 -16.48 -17.02 -6.49
CA LEU A 61 -16.01 -17.03 -7.87
C LEU A 61 -15.01 -18.16 -8.12
N MET A 62 -14.04 -18.32 -7.21
CA MET A 62 -13.04 -19.37 -7.39
C MET A 62 -13.61 -20.75 -7.14
N GLY A 63 -14.56 -20.89 -6.21
CA GLY A 63 -15.24 -22.16 -6.03
C GLY A 63 -15.97 -22.60 -7.28
N LEU A 64 -16.71 -21.69 -7.89
CA LEU A 64 -17.42 -21.97 -9.14
C LEU A 64 -16.47 -22.24 -10.29
N LEU A 65 -15.40 -21.48 -10.39
CA LEU A 65 -14.43 -21.63 -11.47
C LEU A 65 -13.67 -22.95 -11.38
N TYR A 66 -13.13 -23.30 -10.21
CA TYR A 66 -12.49 -24.58 -10.00
C TYR A 66 -13.45 -25.74 -10.26
N SER A 67 -14.68 -25.63 -9.77
CA SER A 67 -15.68 -26.68 -9.94
C SER A 67 -16.03 -26.87 -11.41
N SER A 68 -16.13 -25.77 -12.16
CA SER A 68 -16.45 -25.85 -13.59
C SER A 68 -15.29 -26.46 -14.40
N VAL A 69 -14.05 -26.06 -14.07
CA VAL A 69 -12.87 -26.57 -14.79
C VAL A 69 -12.67 -28.06 -14.53
N PHE A 70 -12.88 -28.51 -13.29
CA PHE A 70 -12.71 -29.91 -12.91
C PHE A 70 -14.06 -30.61 -12.74
N TYR A 71 -15.09 -30.17 -13.46
CA TYR A 71 -16.45 -30.68 -13.30
C TYR A 71 -16.52 -32.18 -13.56
N GLN A 72 -17.06 -32.92 -12.60
CA GLN A 72 -17.24 -34.38 -12.68
C GLN A 72 -15.98 -35.04 -13.20
N PHE A 73 -14.88 -34.84 -12.48
CA PHE A 73 -13.59 -35.37 -12.91
C PHE A 73 -13.60 -36.91 -13.03
N ASP A 74 -12.75 -37.42 -13.89
CA ASP A 74 -12.54 -38.87 -14.04
C ASP A 74 -11.66 -39.38 -12.87
N GLU A 75 -12.25 -40.19 -11.99
CA GLU A 75 -11.56 -40.69 -10.79
C GLU A 75 -10.37 -41.60 -11.16
N THR A 76 -10.38 -42.19 -12.36
CA THR A 76 -9.24 -43.01 -12.78
C THR A 76 -8.03 -42.16 -13.16
N ASN A 77 -8.22 -40.90 -13.42
CA ASN A 77 -7.11 -39.95 -13.69
C ASN A 77 -6.66 -39.32 -12.37
N ALA A 78 -5.75 -39.99 -11.69
CA ALA A 78 -5.29 -39.53 -10.38
C ALA A 78 -4.63 -38.13 -10.46
N GLN A 79 -4.02 -37.81 -11.60
CA GLN A 79 -3.40 -36.50 -11.81
C GLN A 79 -4.41 -35.38 -11.69
N LEU A 80 -5.58 -35.51 -12.31
CA LEU A 80 -6.62 -34.50 -12.22
C LEU A 80 -7.20 -34.38 -10.81
N VAL A 81 -7.45 -35.52 -10.17
CA VAL A 81 -8.02 -35.51 -8.82
C VAL A 81 -7.05 -34.89 -7.82
N MET A 82 -5.78 -35.29 -7.87
CA MET A 82 -4.76 -34.69 -7.02
C MET A 82 -4.57 -33.23 -7.36
N GLY A 83 -4.72 -32.87 -8.63
CA GLY A 83 -4.62 -31.49 -9.05
C GLY A 83 -5.68 -30.59 -8.43
N ILE A 84 -6.96 -31.05 -8.40
CA ILE A 84 -8.01 -30.23 -7.80
C ILE A 84 -7.86 -30.20 -6.27
N ILE A 85 -7.42 -31.29 -5.66
CA ILE A 85 -7.13 -31.31 -4.22
C ILE A 85 -6.04 -30.31 -3.90
N PHE A 86 -4.96 -30.33 -4.67
CA PHE A 86 -3.85 -29.38 -4.51
C PHE A 86 -4.32 -27.94 -4.72
N ASN A 87 -5.12 -27.71 -5.77
CA ASN A 87 -5.66 -26.37 -6.04
C ASN A 87 -6.55 -25.88 -4.91
N ALA A 88 -7.37 -26.75 -4.32
CA ALA A 88 -8.24 -26.38 -3.21
C ALA A 88 -7.42 -25.96 -1.99
N VAL A 89 -6.43 -26.75 -1.64
CA VAL A 89 -5.58 -26.46 -0.48
C VAL A 89 -4.76 -25.18 -0.75
N MET A 90 -4.22 -25.05 -1.95
CA MET A 90 -3.44 -23.87 -2.33
C MET A 90 -4.29 -22.61 -2.31
N PHE A 91 -5.52 -22.67 -2.81
CA PHE A 91 -6.40 -21.50 -2.81
C PHE A 91 -6.76 -21.07 -1.38
N VAL A 92 -7.11 -22.04 -0.53
CA VAL A 92 -7.43 -21.73 0.86
C VAL A 92 -6.23 -21.10 1.56
N SER A 93 -5.02 -21.61 1.28
CA SER A 93 -3.79 -21.08 1.88
C SER A 93 -3.44 -19.69 1.32
N LEU A 94 -3.43 -19.56 -0.01
CA LEU A 94 -3.04 -18.33 -0.67
C LEU A 94 -4.00 -17.18 -0.35
N GLY A 95 -5.28 -17.50 -0.21
CA GLY A 95 -6.28 -16.49 0.10
C GLY A 95 -6.06 -15.80 1.44
N GLN A 96 -5.42 -16.46 2.39
CA GLN A 96 -5.16 -15.87 3.69
C GLN A 96 -4.03 -14.83 3.64
N GLN A 97 -3.19 -14.90 2.62
CA GLN A 97 -2.09 -13.94 2.47
C GLN A 97 -2.60 -12.51 2.27
N ALA A 98 -3.78 -12.36 1.69
CA ALA A 98 -4.37 -11.04 1.45
C ALA A 98 -4.71 -10.31 2.76
N GLN A 99 -4.75 -11.00 3.89
CA GLN A 99 -5.03 -10.39 5.20
C GLN A 99 -3.82 -9.70 5.82
N ILE A 100 -2.62 -9.86 5.26
CA ILE A 100 -1.39 -9.34 5.88
C ILE A 100 -1.46 -7.81 6.09
N PRO A 101 -1.87 -6.98 5.12
CA PRO A 101 -1.95 -5.55 5.40
C PRO A 101 -2.88 -5.20 6.55
N MET A 102 -4.00 -5.92 6.69
CA MET A 102 -4.95 -5.72 7.77
C MET A 102 -4.32 -6.10 9.12
N PHE A 103 -3.60 -7.22 9.17
CA PHE A 103 -2.90 -7.65 10.37
C PHE A 103 -1.82 -6.63 10.78
N MET A 104 -1.08 -6.09 9.82
CA MET A 104 -0.05 -5.09 10.09
C MET A 104 -0.66 -3.81 10.67
N ALA A 105 -1.80 -3.37 10.14
CA ALA A 105 -2.47 -2.18 10.64
C ALA A 105 -2.97 -2.40 12.06
N ALA A 106 -3.56 -3.56 12.35
CA ALA A 106 -4.03 -3.89 13.70
C ALA A 106 -2.88 -3.98 14.70
N ARG A 107 -1.71 -4.44 14.24
CA ARG A 107 -0.52 -4.56 15.09
C ARG A 107 -0.07 -3.20 15.63
N GLU A 108 -0.15 -2.15 14.81
CA GLU A 108 0.27 -0.82 15.25
C GLU A 108 -0.63 -0.29 16.36
N VAL A 109 -1.92 -0.54 16.27
CA VAL A 109 -2.87 -0.18 17.34
C VAL A 109 -2.58 -1.00 18.60
N PHE A 110 -2.29 -2.29 18.45
CA PHE A 110 -1.93 -3.16 19.56
C PHE A 110 -0.70 -2.65 20.28
N TYR A 111 0.34 -2.25 19.58
CA TYR A 111 1.57 -1.73 20.19
C TYR A 111 1.26 -0.57 21.12
N LYS A 112 0.43 0.36 20.66
CA LYS A 112 0.06 1.52 21.45
C LYS A 112 -0.72 1.11 22.72
N GLN A 113 -1.69 0.21 22.57
CA GLN A 113 -2.54 -0.20 23.68
C GLN A 113 -1.80 -1.09 24.67
N ARG A 114 -0.90 -1.95 24.18
CA ARG A 114 -0.10 -2.80 25.05
C ARG A 114 0.89 -1.95 25.86
N ARG A 115 1.45 -0.94 25.25
CA ARG A 115 2.36 -0.02 25.96
C ARG A 115 1.64 0.71 27.08
N ALA A 116 0.38 1.02 26.88
CA ALA A 116 -0.47 1.64 27.91
C ALA A 116 -1.08 0.65 28.89
N ASN A 117 -0.76 -0.63 28.74
CA ASN A 117 -1.25 -1.71 29.62
C ASN A 117 -2.78 -1.84 29.63
N PHE A 118 -3.39 -1.67 28.44
CA PHE A 118 -4.83 -1.86 28.32
C PHE A 118 -5.20 -3.32 28.51
N PHE A 119 -4.40 -4.24 27.96
CA PHE A 119 -4.64 -5.68 28.05
C PHE A 119 -3.34 -6.43 27.76
N ARG A 120 -3.34 -7.71 28.04
CA ARG A 120 -2.18 -8.56 27.85
C ARG A 120 -2.02 -8.94 26.38
N THR A 121 -0.80 -9.24 25.97
CA THR A 121 -0.52 -9.71 24.61
C THR A 121 -1.31 -10.98 24.31
N SER A 122 -1.47 -11.88 25.29
CA SER A 122 -2.25 -13.10 25.07
C SER A 122 -3.71 -12.80 24.77
N SER A 123 -4.27 -11.73 25.33
CA SER A 123 -5.65 -11.32 25.03
C SER A 123 -5.78 -10.92 23.56
N PHE A 124 -4.83 -10.18 23.03
CA PHE A 124 -4.84 -9.77 21.62
C PHE A 124 -4.69 -10.97 20.68
N VAL A 125 -3.76 -11.88 21.00
CA VAL A 125 -3.53 -13.06 20.16
C VAL A 125 -4.78 -13.95 20.18
N LEU A 126 -5.39 -14.16 21.34
CA LEU A 126 -6.63 -14.93 21.44
C LEU A 126 -7.77 -14.26 20.70
N SER A 127 -7.85 -12.93 20.73
CA SER A 127 -8.91 -12.23 20.01
C SER A 127 -8.77 -12.45 18.50
N ASN A 128 -7.55 -12.39 17.99
CA ASN A 128 -7.33 -12.67 16.58
C ASN A 128 -7.65 -14.12 16.23
N SER A 129 -7.22 -15.05 17.08
CA SER A 129 -7.50 -16.47 16.86
C SER A 129 -9.00 -16.75 16.81
N VAL A 130 -9.72 -16.27 17.80
CA VAL A 130 -11.15 -16.57 17.94
C VAL A 130 -11.94 -15.87 16.84
N SER A 131 -11.58 -14.64 16.48
CA SER A 131 -12.33 -13.91 15.47
C SER A 131 -12.14 -14.49 14.06
N GLN A 132 -11.06 -15.22 13.81
CA GLN A 132 -10.86 -15.88 12.51
C GLN A 132 -11.73 -17.14 12.36
N ILE A 133 -12.20 -17.71 13.46
CA ILE A 133 -12.96 -18.96 13.39
C ILE A 133 -14.28 -18.81 12.62
N PRO A 134 -15.15 -17.81 12.89
CA PRO A 134 -16.37 -17.67 12.11
C PRO A 134 -16.11 -17.41 10.63
N LEU A 135 -15.14 -16.56 10.32
CA LEU A 135 -14.80 -16.24 8.94
C LEU A 135 -14.28 -17.47 8.20
N GLY A 136 -13.35 -18.18 8.81
CA GLY A 136 -12.81 -19.41 8.23
C GLY A 136 -13.87 -20.48 8.03
N PHE A 137 -14.78 -20.63 8.99
CA PHE A 137 -15.86 -21.60 8.88
C PHE A 137 -16.78 -21.25 7.70
N ALA A 138 -17.18 -20.00 7.58
CA ALA A 138 -18.06 -19.57 6.48
C ALA A 138 -17.40 -19.77 5.12
N GLU A 139 -16.13 -19.36 5.00
CA GLU A 139 -15.40 -19.49 3.74
C GLU A 139 -15.21 -20.95 3.35
N SER A 140 -14.82 -21.79 4.29
CA SER A 140 -14.60 -23.21 4.02
C SER A 140 -15.91 -23.91 3.69
N LEU A 141 -16.99 -23.57 4.38
CA LEU A 141 -18.29 -24.16 4.08
C LEU A 141 -18.76 -23.84 2.66
N VAL A 142 -18.67 -22.58 2.27
CA VAL A 142 -19.12 -22.14 0.94
C VAL A 142 -18.23 -22.76 -0.15
N PHE A 143 -16.91 -22.58 -0.02
CA PHE A 143 -15.96 -23.06 -1.04
C PHE A 143 -15.97 -24.58 -1.14
N GLY A 144 -15.93 -25.27 -0.01
CA GLY A 144 -15.89 -26.73 0.02
C GLY A 144 -17.17 -27.35 -0.48
N SER A 145 -18.33 -26.78 -0.14
CA SER A 145 -19.61 -27.31 -0.60
C SER A 145 -19.74 -27.21 -2.11
N ILE A 146 -19.39 -26.06 -2.68
CA ILE A 146 -19.41 -25.86 -4.12
C ILE A 146 -18.47 -26.86 -4.80
N LEU A 147 -17.23 -26.94 -4.29
CA LEU A 147 -16.19 -27.77 -4.91
C LEU A 147 -16.52 -29.24 -4.80
N TYR A 148 -16.92 -29.71 -3.63
CA TYR A 148 -17.07 -31.14 -3.36
C TYR A 148 -18.13 -31.77 -4.27
N TRP A 149 -19.31 -31.14 -4.35
CA TRP A 149 -20.44 -31.73 -5.09
C TRP A 149 -20.37 -31.50 -6.59
N MET A 150 -19.84 -30.37 -7.01
CA MET A 150 -19.73 -30.08 -8.45
C MET A 150 -18.58 -30.86 -9.11
N CYS A 151 -17.49 -31.07 -8.43
CA CYS A 151 -16.36 -31.82 -8.99
C CYS A 151 -16.62 -33.31 -9.04
N GLY A 152 -17.52 -33.81 -8.21
CA GLY A 152 -17.85 -35.23 -8.23
C GLY A 152 -16.99 -36.08 -7.31
N TYR A 153 -16.61 -35.54 -6.17
CA TYR A 153 -15.95 -36.33 -5.12
C TYR A 153 -16.91 -37.43 -4.63
N VAL A 154 -16.38 -38.33 -3.82
CA VAL A 154 -17.15 -39.45 -3.27
C VAL A 154 -18.45 -38.94 -2.62
N SER A 155 -19.60 -39.51 -3.03
CA SER A 155 -20.93 -39.01 -2.64
C SER A 155 -21.40 -39.57 -1.31
N THR A 156 -20.62 -39.41 -0.26
CA THR A 156 -21.01 -39.77 1.10
C THR A 156 -20.97 -38.52 2.00
N VAL A 157 -21.90 -38.46 2.96
CA VAL A 157 -21.99 -37.33 3.88
C VAL A 157 -20.76 -37.30 4.79
N GLU A 158 -20.33 -38.50 5.25
CA GLU A 158 -19.15 -38.57 6.11
C GLU A 158 -17.91 -37.99 5.41
N ALA A 159 -17.64 -38.41 4.17
CA ALA A 159 -16.47 -37.89 3.43
C ALA A 159 -16.60 -36.39 3.18
N PHE A 160 -17.79 -35.91 2.89
CA PHE A 160 -18.04 -34.48 2.68
C PHE A 160 -17.74 -33.68 3.94
N LEU A 161 -18.23 -34.15 5.09
CA LEU A 161 -17.99 -33.42 6.34
C LEU A 161 -16.53 -33.43 6.73
N LEU A 162 -15.80 -34.52 6.47
CA LEU A 162 -14.38 -34.58 6.74
C LEU A 162 -13.58 -33.67 5.79
N PHE A 163 -14.01 -33.58 4.55
CA PHE A 163 -13.43 -32.65 3.58
C PHE A 163 -13.59 -31.19 4.06
N GLU A 164 -14.81 -30.85 4.49
CA GLU A 164 -15.10 -29.51 4.98
C GLU A 164 -14.27 -29.19 6.22
N LEU A 165 -14.17 -30.14 7.14
CA LEU A 165 -13.41 -29.94 8.37
C LEU A 165 -11.92 -29.73 8.07
N MET A 166 -11.40 -30.49 7.12
CA MET A 166 -9.99 -30.37 6.75
C MET A 166 -9.70 -29.01 6.09
N LEU A 167 -10.60 -28.56 5.20
CA LEU A 167 -10.45 -27.24 4.61
C LEU A 167 -10.52 -26.13 5.65
N PHE A 168 -11.43 -26.26 6.61
CA PHE A 168 -11.57 -25.29 7.69
C PHE A 168 -10.30 -25.21 8.53
N LEU A 169 -9.75 -26.37 8.90
CA LEU A 169 -8.52 -26.40 9.69
C LEU A 169 -7.33 -25.84 8.90
N THR A 170 -7.27 -26.09 7.60
CA THR A 170 -6.24 -25.51 6.73
C THR A 170 -6.37 -24.01 6.69
N ASN A 171 -7.58 -23.51 6.56
CA ASN A 171 -7.85 -22.06 6.54
C ASN A 171 -7.34 -21.41 7.84
N LEU A 172 -7.69 -22.01 8.98
CA LEU A 172 -7.28 -21.46 10.29
C LEU A 172 -5.76 -21.52 10.45
N ALA A 173 -5.14 -22.62 10.09
CA ALA A 173 -3.70 -22.77 10.28
C ALA A 173 -2.94 -21.78 9.41
N MET A 174 -3.37 -21.57 8.18
CA MET A 174 -2.69 -20.63 7.29
C MET A 174 -2.95 -19.20 7.68
N ALA A 175 -4.15 -18.86 8.15
CA ALA A 175 -4.42 -17.53 8.67
C ALA A 175 -3.51 -17.24 9.87
N ALA A 176 -3.32 -18.22 10.74
CA ALA A 176 -2.42 -18.09 11.89
C ALA A 176 -0.98 -17.90 11.43
N TRP A 177 -0.55 -18.61 10.40
CA TRP A 177 0.80 -18.47 9.85
C TRP A 177 1.04 -17.05 9.33
N PHE A 178 0.10 -16.50 8.56
CA PHE A 178 0.27 -15.15 8.02
C PHE A 178 0.16 -14.09 9.10
N PHE A 179 -0.64 -14.32 10.12
CA PHE A 179 -0.66 -13.44 11.28
C PHE A 179 0.70 -13.42 11.96
N PHE A 180 1.32 -14.59 12.13
CA PHE A 180 2.66 -14.68 12.70
C PHE A 180 3.68 -13.93 11.85
N LEU A 181 3.64 -14.09 10.52
CA LEU A 181 4.54 -13.36 9.63
C LEU A 181 4.36 -11.85 9.76
N SER A 182 3.12 -11.40 9.91
CA SER A 182 2.83 -9.98 10.12
C SER A 182 3.43 -9.49 11.43
N CYS A 183 3.35 -10.30 12.46
CA CYS A 183 3.91 -9.94 13.78
C CYS A 183 5.43 -9.93 13.76
N ALA A 184 6.05 -10.79 12.97
CA ALA A 184 7.49 -10.98 12.97
C ALA A 184 8.24 -10.12 11.97
N SER A 185 7.53 -9.40 11.10
CA SER A 185 8.12 -8.59 10.04
C SER A 185 8.12 -7.11 10.41
N PRO A 186 9.18 -6.37 10.09
CA PRO A 186 9.23 -4.96 10.45
C PRO A 186 8.23 -4.09 9.69
N ASP A 187 8.00 -4.38 8.41
CA ASP A 187 7.04 -3.60 7.61
C ASP A 187 6.46 -4.46 6.50
N LEU A 188 5.56 -3.87 5.73
CA LEU A 188 4.86 -4.58 4.67
C LEU A 188 5.80 -4.93 3.50
N ASN A 189 6.83 -4.14 3.28
CA ASN A 189 7.81 -4.41 2.21
C ASN A 189 8.56 -5.71 2.47
N VAL A 190 8.72 -6.10 3.74
CA VAL A 190 9.35 -7.37 4.12
C VAL A 190 8.30 -8.48 4.23
N ALA A 191 7.14 -8.18 4.80
CA ALA A 191 6.12 -9.20 5.07
C ALA A 191 5.57 -9.81 3.78
N ASN A 192 5.26 -9.00 2.77
CA ASN A 192 4.66 -9.51 1.54
C ASN A 192 5.57 -10.49 0.79
N PRO A 193 6.83 -10.15 0.48
CA PRO A 193 7.69 -11.13 -0.22
C PRO A 193 7.98 -12.37 0.61
N ILE A 194 8.16 -12.24 1.92
CA ILE A 194 8.43 -13.39 2.78
C ILE A 194 7.22 -14.31 2.82
N SER A 195 6.00 -13.75 2.86
CA SER A 195 4.79 -14.57 2.82
C SER A 195 4.69 -15.35 1.51
N MET A 196 5.05 -14.73 0.41
CA MET A 196 5.03 -15.41 -0.88
C MET A 196 6.06 -16.54 -0.93
N VAL A 197 7.25 -16.30 -0.35
CA VAL A 197 8.28 -17.34 -0.28
C VAL A 197 7.79 -18.52 0.58
N SER A 198 7.13 -18.23 1.70
CA SER A 198 6.61 -19.30 2.55
C SER A 198 5.55 -20.13 1.83
N ILE A 199 4.66 -19.47 1.07
CA ILE A 199 3.67 -20.19 0.27
C ILE A 199 4.38 -21.06 -0.77
N LEU A 200 5.41 -20.54 -1.40
CA LEU A 200 6.18 -21.31 -2.38
C LEU A 200 6.77 -22.58 -1.76
N PHE A 201 7.36 -22.47 -0.56
CA PHE A 201 7.86 -23.64 0.14
C PHE A 201 6.74 -24.64 0.43
N PHE A 202 5.60 -24.14 0.88
CA PHE A 202 4.46 -25.02 1.15
C PHE A 202 3.99 -25.73 -0.11
N VAL A 203 3.87 -24.97 -1.21
CA VAL A 203 3.39 -25.51 -2.49
C VAL A 203 4.37 -26.52 -3.07
N LEU A 204 5.67 -26.20 -3.05
CA LEU A 204 6.70 -27.06 -3.64
C LEU A 204 6.76 -28.41 -2.93
N PHE A 205 6.69 -28.42 -1.60
CA PHE A 205 6.83 -29.64 -0.81
C PHE A 205 5.50 -30.22 -0.34
N ALA A 206 4.41 -29.92 -1.06
CA ALA A 206 3.09 -30.42 -0.69
C ALA A 206 2.82 -31.85 -1.14
N GLY A 207 3.70 -32.40 -1.95
CA GLY A 207 3.54 -33.78 -2.43
C GLY A 207 2.86 -33.91 -3.79
N PHE A 208 2.50 -32.79 -4.42
CA PHE A 208 1.91 -32.81 -5.77
C PHE A 208 2.93 -32.37 -6.83
N VAL A 209 3.59 -31.24 -6.60
CA VAL A 209 4.58 -30.71 -7.54
C VAL A 209 5.79 -31.65 -7.59
N ILE A 210 6.33 -32.03 -6.44
CA ILE A 210 7.37 -33.05 -6.32
C ILE A 210 6.86 -34.06 -5.31
N THR A 211 6.85 -35.34 -5.72
CA THR A 211 6.35 -36.39 -4.84
C THR A 211 7.37 -36.71 -3.75
N LYS A 212 6.90 -37.36 -2.70
CA LYS A 212 7.69 -37.60 -1.48
C LYS A 212 9.03 -38.29 -1.77
N ASP A 213 9.02 -39.30 -2.62
CA ASP A 213 10.25 -40.08 -2.89
C ASP A 213 11.26 -39.33 -3.75
N GLN A 214 10.82 -38.30 -4.47
CA GLN A 214 11.71 -37.47 -5.28
C GLN A 214 12.35 -36.32 -4.47
N ILE A 215 11.85 -36.05 -3.27
CA ILE A 215 12.44 -35.04 -2.40
C ILE A 215 13.75 -35.61 -1.84
N PRO A 216 14.88 -34.87 -1.93
CA PRO A 216 16.13 -35.35 -1.34
C PRO A 216 16.00 -35.67 0.16
N ASP A 217 16.74 -36.65 0.63
CA ASP A 217 16.63 -37.09 2.02
C ASP A 217 16.90 -35.99 3.02
N TYR A 218 17.76 -35.03 2.72
CA TYR A 218 18.10 -33.95 3.62
C TYR A 218 17.04 -32.83 3.62
N LEU A 219 16.05 -32.92 2.73
CA LEU A 219 14.93 -31.96 2.68
C LEU A 219 13.58 -32.59 3.03
N ILE A 220 13.54 -33.88 3.29
CA ILE A 220 12.27 -34.59 3.53
C ILE A 220 11.58 -34.09 4.80
N TRP A 221 12.35 -33.51 5.72
CA TRP A 221 11.76 -32.95 6.95
C TRP A 221 10.83 -31.77 6.64
N ILE A 222 11.10 -31.01 5.58
CA ILE A 222 10.21 -29.90 5.15
C ILE A 222 8.85 -30.47 4.76
N TYR A 223 8.85 -31.61 4.03
CA TYR A 223 7.61 -32.27 3.64
C TYR A 223 6.77 -32.64 4.87
N TRP A 224 7.43 -33.15 5.92
CA TRP A 224 6.71 -33.63 7.10
C TRP A 224 6.22 -32.50 8.02
N ILE A 225 6.83 -31.33 7.98
CA ILE A 225 6.34 -30.18 8.78
C ILE A 225 5.44 -29.23 7.98
N ASN A 226 5.21 -29.53 6.70
CA ASN A 226 4.47 -28.63 5.79
C ASN A 226 2.97 -28.83 5.98
N PRO A 227 2.21 -27.78 6.43
CA PRO A 227 0.77 -27.94 6.59
C PRO A 227 0.03 -28.30 5.29
N MET A 228 0.47 -27.75 4.15
CA MET A 228 -0.16 -28.09 2.87
C MET A 228 0.01 -29.55 2.52
N ALA A 229 1.17 -30.14 2.83
CA ALA A 229 1.39 -31.57 2.58
C ALA A 229 0.41 -32.42 3.38
N TRP A 230 0.19 -32.06 4.64
CA TRP A 230 -0.78 -32.78 5.47
C TRP A 230 -2.21 -32.59 4.96
N GLY A 231 -2.54 -31.38 4.47
CA GLY A 231 -3.86 -31.13 3.89
C GLY A 231 -4.11 -31.94 2.62
N VAL A 232 -3.16 -31.92 1.70
CA VAL A 232 -3.26 -32.67 0.44
C VAL A 232 -3.37 -34.18 0.71
N ARG A 233 -2.51 -34.67 1.60
CA ARG A 233 -2.52 -36.09 1.97
C ARG A 233 -3.85 -36.51 2.58
N ALA A 234 -4.36 -35.71 3.52
CA ALA A 234 -5.62 -36.03 4.18
C ALA A 234 -6.78 -36.04 3.20
N LEU A 235 -6.86 -35.07 2.30
CA LEU A 235 -7.94 -35.02 1.31
C LEU A 235 -7.83 -36.16 0.30
N ALA A 236 -6.62 -36.51 -0.11
CA ALA A 236 -6.41 -37.65 -1.01
C ALA A 236 -6.85 -38.96 -0.36
N VAL A 237 -6.47 -39.16 0.89
CA VAL A 237 -6.89 -40.35 1.64
C VAL A 237 -8.42 -40.38 1.77
N ASN A 238 -9.03 -39.22 2.07
CA ASN A 238 -10.49 -39.15 2.20
C ASN A 238 -11.19 -39.55 0.92
N GLN A 239 -10.64 -39.21 -0.25
CA GLN A 239 -11.23 -39.51 -1.53
C GLN A 239 -11.06 -41.00 -1.92
N TYR A 240 -9.85 -41.50 -1.83
CA TYR A 240 -9.52 -42.80 -2.43
C TYR A 240 -9.58 -43.99 -1.47
N THR A 241 -9.82 -43.81 -0.20
CA THR A 241 -10.04 -44.93 0.71
C THR A 241 -11.52 -45.30 0.87
N ASP A 242 -12.40 -44.69 0.08
CA ASP A 242 -13.80 -45.02 0.07
C ASP A 242 -13.99 -46.48 -0.42
N ASP A 243 -15.04 -47.14 0.06
CA ASP A 243 -15.35 -48.50 -0.30
C ASP A 243 -15.56 -48.71 -1.79
N SER A 244 -16.04 -47.68 -2.51
CA SER A 244 -16.29 -47.78 -3.94
C SER A 244 -15.02 -47.96 -4.76
N PHE A 245 -13.87 -47.58 -4.21
CA PHE A 245 -12.57 -47.76 -4.90
C PHE A 245 -11.78 -48.97 -4.40
N ASP A 246 -12.34 -49.71 -3.44
CA ASP A 246 -11.68 -50.92 -2.93
C ASP A 246 -12.08 -52.11 -3.77
N THR A 247 -11.75 -52.07 -5.07
CA THR A 247 -12.06 -53.09 -6.04
C THR A 247 -10.83 -53.36 -6.91
N CYS A 248 -10.66 -54.59 -7.37
CA CYS A 248 -9.58 -54.92 -8.28
C CYS A 248 -9.87 -54.50 -9.71
N VAL A 249 -11.12 -54.59 -10.15
CA VAL A 249 -11.50 -54.20 -11.50
C VAL A 249 -12.34 -52.95 -11.43
N TYR A 250 -11.88 -51.87 -12.11
CA TYR A 250 -12.60 -50.61 -12.17
C TYR A 250 -12.49 -50.06 -13.58
N ASN A 251 -13.65 -49.76 -14.18
CA ASN A 251 -13.72 -49.26 -15.55
C ASN A 251 -12.93 -50.12 -16.54
N ASP A 252 -13.10 -51.45 -16.44
CA ASP A 252 -12.51 -52.46 -17.34
C ASP A 252 -11.00 -52.59 -17.24
N VAL A 253 -10.38 -52.03 -16.20
CA VAL A 253 -8.94 -52.20 -15.91
C VAL A 253 -8.80 -53.04 -14.62
N ASP A 254 -8.02 -54.10 -14.69
CA ASP A 254 -7.79 -54.98 -13.53
C ASP A 254 -6.51 -54.54 -12.83
N TYR A 255 -6.68 -53.72 -11.78
CA TYR A 255 -5.54 -53.17 -11.04
C TYR A 255 -4.82 -54.20 -10.19
N CYS A 256 -5.54 -55.23 -9.72
CA CYS A 256 -4.89 -56.32 -8.98
C CYS A 256 -3.96 -57.17 -9.87
N ALA A 257 -4.38 -57.45 -11.10
CA ALA A 257 -3.58 -58.22 -12.04
C ALA A 257 -2.36 -57.45 -12.57
N ASN A 258 -2.60 -56.13 -12.85
CA ASN A 258 -1.55 -55.31 -13.45
C ASN A 258 -0.59 -54.70 -12.42
N TYR A 259 -1.09 -54.30 -11.25
CA TYR A 259 -0.32 -53.56 -10.28
C TYR A 259 -0.31 -54.16 -8.87
N ASN A 260 -1.03 -55.30 -8.68
CA ASN A 260 -1.08 -56.02 -7.41
C ASN A 260 -1.67 -55.16 -6.27
N MET A 261 -2.65 -54.29 -6.58
CA MET A 261 -3.29 -53.43 -5.58
C MET A 261 -4.68 -53.00 -6.12
N THR A 262 -5.53 -52.57 -5.24
CA THR A 262 -6.87 -52.08 -5.64
C THR A 262 -6.74 -50.75 -6.37
N MET A 263 -7.85 -50.33 -6.98
CA MET A 263 -7.86 -49.05 -7.72
C MET A 263 -7.54 -47.87 -6.83
N GLY A 264 -8.13 -47.80 -5.63
CA GLY A 264 -7.84 -46.74 -4.70
C GLY A 264 -6.39 -46.73 -4.23
N GLU A 265 -5.87 -47.88 -3.92
CA GLU A 265 -4.47 -48.03 -3.51
C GLU A 265 -3.51 -47.60 -4.62
N TYR A 266 -3.82 -47.96 -5.87
CA TYR A 266 -2.97 -47.57 -7.01
C TYR A 266 -2.98 -46.04 -7.19
N SER A 267 -4.15 -45.44 -7.11
CA SER A 267 -4.26 -43.99 -7.27
C SER A 267 -3.48 -43.22 -6.19
N LEU A 268 -3.55 -43.69 -4.95
CA LEU A 268 -2.79 -43.08 -3.86
C LEU A 268 -1.29 -43.31 -4.01
N THR A 269 -0.86 -44.50 -4.40
CA THR A 269 0.58 -44.78 -4.52
C THR A 269 1.22 -44.07 -5.71
N THR A 270 0.44 -43.66 -6.71
CA THR A 270 0.97 -42.87 -7.82
C THR A 270 1.60 -41.56 -7.31
N PHE A 271 1.02 -40.96 -6.27
CA PHE A 271 1.55 -39.76 -5.64
C PHE A 271 2.20 -40.06 -4.29
N GLU A 272 2.42 -41.36 -4.00
CA GLU A 272 3.12 -41.81 -2.80
C GLU A 272 2.41 -41.39 -1.51
N VAL A 273 1.08 -41.33 -1.57
CA VAL A 273 0.25 -41.08 -0.40
C VAL A 273 -0.01 -42.37 0.32
N PRO A 274 0.05 -42.41 1.66
CA PRO A 274 -0.26 -43.66 2.39
C PRO A 274 -1.69 -44.12 2.14
N THR A 275 -1.92 -45.39 2.22
CA THR A 275 -3.21 -46.00 1.87
C THR A 275 -4.11 -46.24 3.07
N GLU A 276 -3.63 -46.03 4.31
CA GLU A 276 -4.43 -46.27 5.51
C GLU A 276 -5.29 -45.02 5.84
N LYS A 277 -6.54 -45.25 6.19
CA LYS A 277 -7.49 -44.20 6.42
C LYS A 277 -7.16 -43.31 7.64
N PHE A 278 -6.38 -43.84 8.62
CA PHE A 278 -6.06 -43.07 9.80
C PHE A 278 -5.16 -41.85 9.53
N TRP A 279 -4.54 -41.77 8.36
CA TRP A 279 -3.73 -40.62 7.99
C TRP A 279 -4.58 -39.37 7.84
N LEU A 280 -5.88 -39.49 7.55
CA LEU A 280 -6.80 -38.35 7.53
C LEU A 280 -6.87 -37.72 8.93
N TRP A 281 -7.01 -38.56 9.97
CA TRP A 281 -7.08 -38.07 11.33
C TRP A 281 -5.75 -37.50 11.80
N TYR A 282 -4.64 -38.09 11.37
CA TYR A 282 -3.31 -37.52 11.65
C TYR A 282 -3.19 -36.11 11.04
N GLY A 283 -3.70 -35.92 9.83
CA GLY A 283 -3.69 -34.62 9.18
C GLY A 283 -4.48 -33.57 9.95
N MET A 284 -5.65 -33.96 10.48
CA MET A 284 -6.47 -33.07 11.27
C MET A 284 -5.77 -32.67 12.58
N VAL A 285 -5.16 -33.64 13.26
CA VAL A 285 -4.41 -33.36 14.48
C VAL A 285 -3.24 -32.42 14.18
N PHE A 286 -2.53 -32.67 13.08
CA PHE A 286 -1.39 -31.82 12.70
C PHE A 286 -1.85 -30.38 12.44
N MET A 287 -2.97 -30.19 11.73
CA MET A 287 -3.45 -28.85 11.41
C MET A 287 -3.86 -28.09 12.66
N ALA A 288 -4.56 -28.77 13.58
CA ALA A 288 -4.94 -28.14 14.84
C ALA A 288 -3.70 -27.75 15.65
N ALA A 289 -2.72 -28.64 15.72
CA ALA A 289 -1.47 -28.36 16.41
C ALA A 289 -0.70 -27.22 15.76
N ALA A 290 -0.69 -27.16 14.43
CA ALA A 290 -0.02 -26.07 13.70
C ALA A 290 -0.67 -24.73 14.00
N TYR A 291 -1.99 -24.69 14.06
CA TYR A 291 -2.72 -23.48 14.39
C TYR A 291 -2.32 -22.96 15.78
N VAL A 292 -2.33 -23.86 16.78
CA VAL A 292 -1.94 -23.50 18.14
C VAL A 292 -0.47 -23.05 18.17
N PHE A 293 0.39 -23.75 17.47
CA PHE A 293 1.82 -23.43 17.44
C PHE A 293 2.08 -22.06 16.82
N PHE A 294 1.43 -21.76 15.70
CA PHE A 294 1.61 -20.47 15.05
C PHE A 294 1.07 -19.33 15.92
N MET A 295 -0.02 -19.55 16.62
CA MET A 295 -0.53 -18.55 17.56
C MET A 295 0.43 -18.34 18.73
N PHE A 296 1.05 -19.42 19.21
CA PHE A 296 2.07 -19.30 20.24
C PHE A 296 3.29 -18.52 19.75
N LEU A 297 3.73 -18.77 18.51
CA LEU A 297 4.82 -18.00 17.93
C LEU A 297 4.45 -16.52 17.78
N SER A 298 3.21 -16.23 17.43
CA SER A 298 2.72 -14.86 17.33
C SER A 298 2.75 -14.17 18.69
N TYR A 299 2.35 -14.89 19.74
CA TYR A 299 2.43 -14.37 21.09
C TYR A 299 3.87 -14.03 21.48
N ILE A 300 4.80 -14.93 21.20
CA ILE A 300 6.22 -14.69 21.53
C ILE A 300 6.73 -13.48 20.78
N SER A 301 6.41 -13.38 19.49
CA SER A 301 6.86 -12.24 18.68
C SER A 301 6.30 -10.91 19.20
N LEU A 302 5.01 -10.87 19.54
CA LEU A 302 4.39 -9.63 20.01
C LEU A 302 4.80 -9.27 21.44
N GLU A 303 5.12 -10.27 22.28
CA GLU A 303 5.50 -9.99 23.65
C GLU A 303 6.97 -9.59 23.78
N TYR A 304 7.87 -10.22 23.02
CA TYR A 304 9.30 -10.07 23.22
C TYR A 304 10.03 -9.38 22.09
N HIS A 305 9.45 -9.29 20.92
CA HIS A 305 10.15 -8.75 19.75
C HIS A 305 9.22 -7.83 18.95
N ARG A 306 9.02 -6.64 19.48
CA ARG A 306 8.11 -5.67 18.85
C ARG A 306 8.88 -4.66 18.02
N PHE A 307 8.32 -4.29 16.87
CA PHE A 307 8.88 -3.27 15.98
C PHE A 307 8.24 -1.91 16.28
N GLU A 308 8.26 -1.52 17.54
CA GLU A 308 7.67 -0.28 18.00
C GLU A 308 8.56 0.92 17.64
N SER A 309 7.92 2.04 17.34
CA SER A 309 8.64 3.30 17.20
C SER A 309 9.25 3.67 18.54
N PRO A 310 10.50 4.14 18.54
CA PRO A 310 11.15 4.53 19.81
C PRO A 310 10.62 5.88 20.29
N GLU A 311 9.41 5.87 20.84
CA GLU A 311 8.80 7.09 21.36
C GLU A 311 9.27 7.44 22.76
N ASN A 312 9.74 6.45 23.50
CA ASN A 312 10.16 6.67 24.88
C ASN A 312 11.68 6.56 25.01
N VAL A 313 12.31 7.70 25.08
CA VAL A 313 13.70 7.75 25.49
C VAL A 313 13.69 7.47 26.98
N THR A 314 14.34 6.39 27.39
CA THR A 314 14.49 6.12 28.81
C THR A 314 15.30 7.26 29.41
N LEU A 315 14.72 7.93 30.37
CA LEU A 315 15.42 8.99 31.06
C LEU A 315 16.59 8.37 31.82
N ASP A 316 17.76 8.58 31.30
CA ASP A 316 18.98 8.18 31.99
C ASP A 316 19.39 9.35 32.89
N ASN A 317 19.22 9.15 34.16
CA ASN A 317 19.52 10.20 35.12
C ASN A 317 20.97 10.63 35.09
N GLY A 318 21.81 9.91 34.36
CA GLY A 318 23.21 10.26 34.25
C GLY A 318 23.58 11.21 33.14
N ASN A 319 22.70 11.41 32.17
CA ASN A 319 23.06 12.19 30.99
C ASN A 319 22.16 13.41 30.78
N LYS A 320 22.17 14.29 31.75
CA LYS A 320 21.40 15.52 31.64
C LYS A 320 21.87 16.41 30.49
N GLU A 321 23.15 16.31 30.15
CA GLU A 321 23.68 17.12 29.09
C GLU A 321 23.16 16.76 27.73
N GLU A 322 22.99 15.45 27.49
CA GLU A 322 22.43 15.01 26.21
C GLU A 322 20.97 15.46 26.03
N ILE A 323 20.23 15.42 27.14
CA ILE A 323 18.83 15.86 27.10
C ILE A 323 18.77 17.36 26.81
N SER A 324 19.66 18.12 27.43
CA SER A 324 19.67 19.56 27.20
C SER A 324 20.10 19.91 25.78
N ASP A 325 20.95 19.09 25.18
CA ASP A 325 21.37 19.33 23.81
C ASP A 325 20.20 19.08 22.85
N ASP A 326 19.42 18.04 23.11
CA ASP A 326 18.23 17.77 22.30
C ASP A 326 17.23 18.91 22.44
N TYR A 327 17.03 19.39 23.65
CA TYR A 327 16.17 20.53 23.86
C TYR A 327 16.73 21.78 23.22
N GLY A 328 18.04 21.90 23.19
CA GLY A 328 18.69 23.00 22.51
C GLY A 328 18.43 23.02 21.03
N LEU A 329 18.40 21.83 20.43
CA LEU A 329 18.04 21.71 19.03
C LEU A 329 16.60 22.12 18.77
N LEU A 330 15.73 21.78 19.73
CA LEU A 330 14.32 22.17 19.61
C LEU A 330 14.13 23.68 19.85
N LYS A 331 15.00 24.25 20.63
CA LYS A 331 14.93 25.69 20.88
C LYS A 331 15.61 26.47 19.79
N THR A 332 15.96 25.82 18.74
CA THR A 332 16.55 26.46 17.70
C THR A 332 16.41 27.79 17.63
N PRO A 333 16.91 28.02 17.11
CA PRO A 333 17.68 28.83 16.45
C PRO A 333 17.29 30.19 16.56
N ARG A 334 16.19 30.37 16.87
CA ARG A 334 15.73 31.69 16.81
C ARG A 334 16.55 32.61 17.67
N SER A 335 17.05 32.08 18.67
CA SER A 335 17.60 32.98 19.61
C SER A 335 18.93 33.46 19.21
N SER A 336 19.65 32.61 18.64
CA SER A 336 21.03 32.95 18.43
C SER A 336 21.14 33.97 17.41
N GLN A 337 20.02 34.20 16.81
CA GLN A 337 20.25 34.79 15.65
C GLN A 337 19.72 36.14 15.59
N ALA A 338 19.30 36.62 16.69
CA ALA A 338 18.83 37.97 16.73
C ALA A 338 19.83 38.92 16.14
N GLY A 339 21.11 38.62 16.33
CA GLY A 339 22.10 39.48 15.76
C GLY A 339 22.33 39.28 14.28
N ASP A 340 21.96 38.08 13.82
CA ASP A 340 22.26 37.77 12.44
C ASP A 340 21.09 37.94 11.53
N GLU A 341 19.93 38.25 12.09
CA GLU A 341 18.76 38.47 11.31
C GLU A 341 18.96 39.51 10.23
N THR A 342 19.84 40.42 10.51
CA THR A 342 20.17 41.45 9.58
C THR A 342 20.90 40.92 8.38
N LEU A 343 21.39 39.72 8.50
CA LEU A 343 22.26 39.23 7.45
C LEU A 343 21.53 38.50 6.36
N VAL A 344 20.34 38.12 6.61
CA VAL A 344 19.55 37.58 5.52
C VAL A 344 18.94 38.75 4.79
N THR A 345 19.78 39.61 4.33
CA THR A 345 19.33 40.55 3.37
C THR A 345 19.35 39.86 2.04
N VAL A 346 18.22 39.32 1.70
CA VAL A 346 17.96 39.13 0.30
C VAL A 346 18.20 40.50 -0.26
N ALA A 347 19.23 40.64 -1.03
CA ALA A 347 19.55 41.92 -1.63
C ALA A 347 18.29 42.44 -2.26
N PRO A 348 17.84 43.61 -1.84
CA PRO A 348 16.58 44.14 -2.38
C PRO A 348 16.65 44.34 -3.86
N ASP A 349 17.81 44.41 -4.42
CA ASP A 349 17.99 44.63 -5.85
C ASP A 349 18.32 43.37 -6.60
N SER A 350 18.35 42.22 -5.96
CA SER A 350 18.50 41.00 -6.72
C SER A 350 17.28 40.89 -7.63
N GLU A 351 17.54 40.69 -8.90
CA GLU A 351 16.48 40.56 -9.88
C GLU A 351 15.43 39.60 -9.40
N LYS A 352 14.25 40.09 -9.11
CA LYS A 352 13.15 39.24 -8.73
C LYS A 352 12.70 38.45 -9.95
N HIS A 353 12.90 37.17 -9.91
CA HIS A 353 12.48 36.31 -11.02
C HIS A 353 11.04 35.86 -10.86
N PHE A 354 10.25 36.58 -10.09
CA PHE A 354 8.83 36.35 -9.96
C PHE A 354 8.11 37.69 -9.98
N ILE A 355 6.86 37.65 -10.44
CA ILE A 355 6.00 38.84 -10.48
C ILE A 355 5.19 38.84 -9.20
N PRO A 356 5.24 39.93 -8.42
CA PRO A 356 4.36 40.01 -7.25
C PRO A 356 2.91 39.92 -7.67
N VAL A 357 2.12 39.11 -6.96
CA VAL A 357 0.73 38.84 -7.34
C VAL A 357 -0.20 39.21 -6.21
N THR A 358 -1.23 40.00 -6.53
CA THR A 358 -2.37 40.27 -5.63
C THR A 358 -3.47 39.27 -5.97
N ILE A 359 -3.92 38.51 -5.00
CA ILE A 359 -5.07 37.64 -5.20
C ILE A 359 -6.29 38.27 -4.59
N ALA A 360 -7.39 38.32 -5.35
CA ALA A 360 -8.67 38.82 -4.89
C ALA A 360 -9.76 37.83 -5.26
N PHE A 361 -10.78 37.79 -4.44
CA PHE A 361 -11.93 36.93 -4.72
C PHE A 361 -13.18 37.71 -4.33
N LYS A 362 -14.22 37.58 -5.18
CA LYS A 362 -15.47 38.31 -5.03
C LYS A 362 -16.63 37.33 -5.05
N ASP A 363 -17.50 37.41 -4.02
CA ASP A 363 -18.74 36.64 -3.95
C ASP A 363 -18.52 35.16 -4.24
N LEU A 364 -17.56 34.55 -3.58
CA LEU A 364 -17.30 33.13 -3.74
C LEU A 364 -18.36 32.32 -3.04
N TRP A 365 -19.00 31.44 -3.81
CA TRP A 365 -19.94 30.46 -3.30
C TRP A 365 -19.43 29.07 -3.68
N TYR A 366 -19.47 28.16 -2.76
CA TYR A 366 -19.07 26.78 -3.00
C TYR A 366 -20.14 25.84 -2.46
N SER A 367 -20.70 25.02 -3.36
CA SER A 367 -21.78 24.11 -3.02
C SER A 367 -21.38 22.68 -3.32
N VAL A 368 -21.77 21.77 -2.43
CA VAL A 368 -21.53 20.34 -2.61
C VAL A 368 -22.85 19.61 -2.36
N PRO A 369 -23.00 18.37 -2.88
CA PRO A 369 -24.18 17.57 -2.56
C PRO A 369 -24.28 17.31 -1.06
N ASP A 370 -25.50 17.39 -0.52
CA ASP A 370 -25.74 17.18 0.91
C ASP A 370 -25.52 15.69 1.21
N PRO A 371 -24.63 15.38 2.12
CA PRO A 371 -24.44 13.96 2.51
C PRO A 371 -25.68 13.22 2.91
N UNK A 372 -26.47 14.09 3.35
CA UNK A 372 -27.59 13.56 3.78
C UNK A 372 -28.54 13.29 2.83
N ASN A 373 -28.68 13.99 1.99
CA ASN A 373 -29.63 13.90 0.88
C ASN A 373 -28.89 14.32 -0.40
N PRO A 374 -28.34 13.36 -1.14
CA PRO A 374 -27.52 13.71 -2.31
C PRO A 374 -28.23 14.49 -3.42
N LYS A 375 -29.56 14.56 -3.40
CA LYS A 375 -30.30 15.33 -4.38
C LYS A 375 -30.31 16.82 -4.10
N GLU A 376 -29.95 17.21 -2.90
CA GLU A 376 -29.89 18.61 -2.52
C GLU A 376 -28.43 19.04 -2.36
N THR A 377 -28.17 20.33 -2.43
CA THR A 377 -26.85 20.89 -2.24
C THR A 377 -26.81 21.76 -1.00
N ILE A 378 -25.65 21.79 -0.34
CA ILE A 378 -25.39 22.70 0.76
C ILE A 378 -24.25 23.62 0.37
N ASP A 379 -24.37 24.87 0.81
CA ASP A 379 -23.35 25.87 0.56
C ASP A 379 -22.35 25.87 1.71
N LEU A 380 -21.09 25.61 1.37
CA LEU A 380 -20.00 25.63 2.34
C LEU A 380 -19.34 26.98 2.44
N LEU A 381 -19.39 27.78 1.38
CA LEU A 381 -18.95 29.16 1.35
C LEU A 381 -20.10 30.01 0.83
N LYS A 382 -20.38 31.13 1.49
CA LYS A 382 -21.53 31.93 1.17
C LYS A 382 -21.14 33.39 0.92
N GLY A 383 -20.78 33.68 -0.34
CA GLY A 383 -20.52 35.04 -0.75
C GLY A 383 -19.30 35.68 -0.12
N ILE A 384 -18.21 34.94 -0.03
CA ILE A 384 -17.00 35.43 0.62
C ILE A 384 -16.20 36.29 -0.35
N SER A 385 -15.81 37.49 0.11
CA SER A 385 -14.96 38.39 -0.66
C SER A 385 -13.76 38.81 0.16
N GLY A 386 -12.63 38.98 -0.52
CA GLY A 386 -11.41 39.37 0.14
C GLY A 386 -10.27 39.54 -0.83
N TYR A 387 -9.12 39.92 -0.31
CA TYR A 387 -7.90 40.06 -1.11
C TYR A 387 -6.68 39.87 -0.23
N ALA A 388 -5.55 39.54 -0.86
CA ALA A 388 -4.26 39.43 -0.19
C ALA A 388 -3.21 40.13 -1.06
N LEU A 389 -2.41 41.01 -0.42
CA LEU A 389 -1.44 41.85 -1.13
C LEU A 389 -0.03 41.24 -1.03
N PRO A 390 0.83 41.54 -2.02
CA PRO A 390 2.23 41.11 -1.93
C PRO A 390 2.91 41.69 -0.69
N GLY A 391 3.76 40.86 -0.08
CA GLY A 391 4.49 41.27 1.11
C GLY A 391 3.72 41.16 2.41
N THR A 392 2.47 40.67 2.37
CA THR A 392 1.63 40.56 3.56
C THR A 392 1.25 39.12 3.84
N ILE A 393 0.89 38.88 5.10
CA ILE A 393 0.35 37.58 5.53
C ILE A 393 -1.10 37.78 5.93
N THR A 394 -1.98 37.05 5.28
CA THR A 394 -3.42 37.10 5.60
C THR A 394 -3.79 35.83 6.34
N ALA A 395 -4.39 35.97 7.52
CA ALA A 395 -4.83 34.82 8.31
C ALA A 395 -6.29 34.50 7.98
N LEU A 396 -6.58 33.22 7.80
CA LEU A 396 -7.94 32.70 7.73
C LEU A 396 -8.25 32.05 9.06
N MET A 397 -9.26 32.56 9.76
CA MET A 397 -9.60 32.04 11.08
C MET A 397 -11.10 31.79 11.18
N GLY A 398 -11.48 31.08 12.20
CA GLY A 398 -12.87 30.74 12.46
C GLY A 398 -12.97 29.44 13.23
N SER A 399 -14.18 29.08 13.61
CA SER A 399 -14.42 27.85 14.32
C SER A 399 -14.27 26.63 13.38
N SER A 400 -14.23 25.45 13.97
CA SER A 400 -14.27 24.23 13.19
C SER A 400 -15.56 24.19 12.35
N GLY A 401 -15.44 23.87 11.08
CA GLY A 401 -16.58 23.88 10.17
C GLY A 401 -16.92 25.24 9.59
N ALA A 402 -16.05 26.25 9.79
CA ALA A 402 -16.29 27.58 9.24
C ALA A 402 -15.95 27.72 7.76
N GLY A 403 -15.27 26.72 7.18
CA GLY A 403 -14.94 26.74 5.77
C GLY A 403 -13.55 27.26 5.45
N LYS A 404 -12.65 27.31 6.43
CA LYS A 404 -11.29 27.83 6.22
C LYS A 404 -10.53 27.00 5.19
N THR A 405 -10.47 25.71 5.39
CA THR A 405 -9.78 24.82 4.45
C THR A 405 -10.49 24.81 3.11
N THR A 406 -11.82 24.85 3.12
CA THR A 406 -12.59 24.91 1.89
C THR A 406 -12.24 26.16 1.09
N LEU A 407 -12.15 27.32 1.74
CA LEU A 407 -11.79 28.56 1.04
C LEU A 407 -10.37 28.49 0.49
N MET A 408 -9.43 27.93 1.25
CA MET A 408 -8.06 27.76 0.78
C MET A 408 -8.02 26.87 -0.46
N ASP A 409 -8.75 25.76 -0.43
CA ASP A 409 -8.78 24.84 -1.57
C ASP A 409 -9.41 25.49 -2.80
N VAL A 410 -10.46 26.30 -2.59
CA VAL A 410 -11.14 26.97 -3.70
C VAL A 410 -10.24 27.99 -4.36
N ILE A 411 -9.59 28.87 -3.58
CA ILE A 411 -8.76 29.92 -4.18
C ILE A 411 -7.45 29.36 -4.73
N ALA A 412 -7.00 28.21 -4.26
CA ALA A 412 -5.81 27.56 -4.80
C ALA A 412 -6.11 26.62 -5.97
N GLY A 413 -7.37 26.44 -6.33
CA GLY A 413 -7.75 25.59 -7.45
C GLY A 413 -7.60 24.11 -7.17
N ARG A 414 -7.73 23.69 -5.91
CA ARG A 414 -7.50 22.29 -5.53
C ARG A 414 -8.77 21.47 -5.35
N LYS A 415 -9.95 22.08 -5.51
CA LYS A 415 -11.18 21.33 -5.36
C LYS A 415 -11.40 20.37 -6.53
N THR A 416 -11.78 19.14 -6.21
CA THR A 416 -12.02 18.12 -7.22
C THR A 416 -13.51 17.89 -7.49
N GLY A 417 -14.40 18.48 -6.70
CA GLY A 417 -15.84 18.34 -6.89
C GLY A 417 -16.57 19.56 -6.40
N GLY A 418 -17.88 19.55 -6.54
CA GLY A 418 -18.72 20.67 -6.13
C GLY A 418 -18.82 21.74 -7.21
N LYS A 419 -19.56 22.79 -6.88
CA LYS A 419 -19.78 23.92 -7.81
C LYS A 419 -19.26 25.19 -7.18
N ILE A 420 -18.40 25.91 -7.91
CA ILE A 420 -17.81 27.17 -7.48
C ILE A 420 -18.40 28.28 -8.32
N THR A 421 -18.94 29.32 -7.67
CA THR A 421 -19.38 30.52 -8.36
C THR A 421 -18.72 31.74 -7.73
N GLY A 422 -18.66 32.84 -8.50
CA GLY A 422 -17.94 34.03 -8.08
C GLY A 422 -16.71 34.25 -8.92
N GLN A 423 -15.85 35.15 -8.49
CA GLN A 423 -14.66 35.54 -9.23
C GLN A 423 -13.42 35.37 -8.38
N ILE A 424 -12.37 34.78 -8.98
CA ILE A 424 -11.03 34.80 -8.41
C ILE A 424 -10.15 35.55 -9.39
N LEU A 425 -9.43 36.55 -8.90
CA LEU A 425 -8.69 37.49 -9.75
C LEU A 425 -7.23 37.51 -9.31
N LEU A 426 -6.33 37.53 -10.28
CA LEU A 426 -4.90 37.69 -10.05
C LEU A 426 -4.45 38.98 -10.71
N ASN A 427 -3.97 39.90 -9.90
CA ASN A 427 -3.58 41.26 -10.34
C ASN A 427 -4.71 41.96 -11.11
N GLY A 428 -5.95 41.68 -10.72
CA GLY A 428 -7.11 42.33 -11.32
C GLY A 428 -7.65 41.64 -12.57
N HIS A 429 -7.02 40.55 -13.02
CA HIS A 429 -7.48 39.82 -14.19
C HIS A 429 -8.09 38.50 -13.76
N PRO A 430 -9.17 38.04 -14.41
CA PRO A 430 -9.77 36.77 -14.01
C PRO A 430 -8.75 35.64 -14.06
N ALA A 431 -8.72 34.84 -12.99
CA ALA A 431 -7.76 33.74 -12.89
C ALA A 431 -8.23 32.55 -13.71
N THR A 432 -7.33 32.01 -14.52
CA THR A 432 -7.55 30.74 -15.20
C THR A 432 -6.96 29.64 -14.34
N ASP A 433 -7.36 28.40 -14.61
CA ASP A 433 -6.82 27.26 -13.91
C ASP A 433 -5.29 27.23 -14.06
N LEU A 434 -4.82 27.52 -15.26
CA LEU A 434 -3.39 27.56 -15.55
C LEU A 434 -2.66 28.64 -14.76
N SER A 435 -3.20 29.87 -14.73
CA SER A 435 -2.54 30.97 -14.02
C SER A 435 -2.49 30.72 -12.52
N ILE A 436 -3.55 30.12 -11.94
CA ILE A 436 -3.55 29.79 -10.52
C ILE A 436 -2.46 28.76 -10.23
N ARG A 437 -2.40 27.69 -11.01
CA ARG A 437 -1.46 26.62 -10.74
C ARG A 437 0.00 27.03 -10.97
N ARG A 438 0.25 27.88 -11.95
CA ARG A 438 1.60 28.34 -12.25
C ARG A 438 2.10 29.40 -11.28
N SER A 439 1.21 30.17 -10.65
CA SER A 439 1.63 31.25 -9.77
C SER A 439 1.41 30.97 -8.28
N THR A 440 0.87 29.84 -7.91
CA THR A 440 0.52 29.52 -6.52
C THR A 440 1.25 28.28 -6.04
N GLY A 441 1.84 28.39 -4.84
CA GLY A 441 2.30 27.23 -4.08
C GLY A 441 1.27 26.91 -3.02
N TYR A 442 0.88 25.65 -2.89
CA TYR A 442 -0.12 25.20 -1.94
C TYR A 442 0.50 24.18 -0.99
N CYS A 443 0.50 24.51 0.29
CA CYS A 443 1.04 23.64 1.32
C CYS A 443 -0.10 22.93 2.02
N GLU A 444 -0.16 21.63 1.87
CA GLU A 444 -1.24 20.84 2.41
C GLU A 444 -1.06 20.58 3.90
N GLN A 445 -2.15 20.21 4.56
CA GLN A 445 -2.14 19.91 5.98
C GLN A 445 -1.23 18.73 6.28
N MET A 446 -1.23 17.72 5.42
CA MET A 446 -0.35 16.57 5.55
C MET A 446 0.94 16.82 4.79
N ASP A 447 2.06 16.50 5.43
CA ASP A 447 3.37 16.65 4.80
C ASP A 447 3.69 15.40 3.98
N ILE A 448 3.46 15.48 2.68
CA ILE A 448 3.66 14.38 1.75
C ILE A 448 4.88 14.67 0.92
N HIS A 449 5.92 13.86 1.08
CA HIS A 449 7.18 14.01 0.35
C HIS A 449 7.68 12.65 -0.12
N SER A 450 8.58 12.67 -1.09
CA SER A 450 9.33 11.48 -1.48
C SER A 450 10.34 11.19 -0.37
N GLU A 451 10.04 10.22 0.47
CA GLU A 451 10.78 10.01 1.71
C GLU A 451 12.23 9.56 1.52
N SER A 452 12.55 9.04 0.35
CA SER A 452 13.91 8.57 0.09
C SER A 452 14.84 9.65 -0.45
N ALA A 453 14.32 10.83 -0.75
CA ALA A 453 15.14 11.96 -1.21
C ALA A 453 15.73 12.72 -0.01
N THR A 454 16.83 13.41 -0.22
CA THR A 454 17.34 14.37 0.77
C THR A 454 16.51 15.65 0.65
N ILE A 455 16.63 16.51 1.69
CA ILE A 455 15.92 17.79 1.68
C ILE A 455 16.42 18.64 0.51
N ARG A 456 17.74 18.67 0.29
CA ARG A 456 18.31 19.42 -0.84
C ARG A 456 17.78 18.87 -2.17
N GLU A 457 17.72 17.55 -2.32
CA GLU A 457 17.22 16.94 -3.56
C GLU A 457 15.75 17.29 -3.81
N ALA A 458 14.93 17.29 -2.76
CA ALA A 458 13.52 17.63 -2.90
C ALA A 458 13.33 19.07 -3.35
N LEU A 459 14.10 19.99 -2.75
CA LEU A 459 14.02 21.39 -3.14
C LEU A 459 14.60 21.64 -4.53
N THR A 460 15.64 20.92 -4.90
CA THR A 460 16.21 21.01 -6.25
C THR A 460 15.22 20.51 -7.29
N PHE A 461 14.56 19.39 -7.02
CA PHE A 461 13.54 18.83 -7.88
C PHE A 461 12.42 19.85 -8.10
N SER A 462 11.96 20.48 -7.02
CA SER A 462 10.90 21.47 -7.10
C SER A 462 11.37 22.71 -7.88
N ALA A 463 12.57 23.18 -7.61
CA ALA A 463 13.09 24.38 -8.28
C ALA A 463 13.21 24.17 -9.80
N PHE A 464 13.75 23.01 -10.20
CA PHE A 464 13.93 22.76 -11.64
C PHE A 464 12.61 22.52 -12.36
N LEU A 465 11.59 22.04 -11.66
CA LEU A 465 10.31 21.75 -12.31
C LEU A 465 9.33 22.94 -12.25
N ARG A 466 9.51 23.85 -11.29
CA ARG A 466 8.59 24.98 -11.15
C ARG A 466 9.09 26.26 -11.78
N GLN A 467 10.39 26.37 -12.00
CA GLN A 467 10.96 27.54 -12.67
C GLN A 467 11.13 27.25 -14.16
N GLY A 468 10.97 28.30 -14.97
CA GLY A 468 10.97 28.13 -16.41
C GLY A 468 12.34 27.76 -16.97
N ALA A 469 12.32 27.29 -18.20
CA ALA A 469 13.55 26.87 -18.88
C ALA A 469 14.47 28.04 -19.16
N ASP A 470 13.92 29.26 -19.21
CA ASP A 470 14.68 30.47 -19.43
C ASP A 470 15.52 30.89 -18.24
N VAL A 471 15.24 30.38 -17.06
CA VAL A 471 16.01 30.65 -15.84
C VAL A 471 17.26 29.79 -15.85
N PRO A 472 18.48 30.41 -15.69
CA PRO A 472 19.73 29.62 -15.70
C PRO A 472 19.80 28.63 -14.56
N UNK A 473 20.37 27.68 -14.74
CA UNK A 473 20.51 26.74 -13.81
C UNK A 473 21.09 27.15 -12.59
N SER A 474 22.24 27.87 -12.77
CA SER A 474 22.90 28.40 -11.56
C SER A 474 21.93 29.17 -10.68
N PHE A 475 21.04 29.88 -11.25
CA PHE A 475 20.05 30.62 -10.51
C PHE A 475 19.09 29.71 -9.76
N LYS A 476 18.73 28.57 -10.33
CA LYS A 476 17.90 27.58 -9.67
C LYS A 476 18.59 26.99 -8.45
N TYR A 477 19.89 26.71 -8.54
CA TYR A 477 20.67 26.25 -7.38
C TYR A 477 20.77 27.32 -6.32
N ASP A 478 20.91 28.55 -6.73
CA ASP A 478 20.95 29.67 -5.78
C ASP A 478 19.61 29.81 -5.06
N SER A 479 18.51 29.60 -5.78
CA SER A 479 17.16 29.58 -5.19
C SER A 479 17.03 28.49 -4.13
N VAL A 480 17.57 27.31 -4.40
CA VAL A 480 17.55 26.21 -3.45
C VAL A 480 18.34 26.56 -2.19
N ASN A 481 19.53 27.14 -2.34
CA ASN A 481 20.35 27.55 -1.20
C ASN A 481 19.68 28.65 -0.40
N GLU A 482 19.07 29.62 -1.08
CA GLU A 482 18.32 30.67 -0.42
C GLU A 482 17.14 30.11 0.38
N CYS A 483 16.43 29.15 -0.17
CA CYS A 483 15.33 28.50 0.51
C CYS A 483 15.80 27.74 1.74
N LEU A 484 16.92 27.06 1.63
CA LEU A 484 17.50 26.32 2.76
C LEU A 484 17.86 27.27 3.90
N GLU A 485 18.44 28.41 3.58
CA GLU A 485 18.80 29.39 4.59
C GLU A 485 17.57 30.05 5.20
N LEU A 486 16.60 30.42 4.34
CA LEU A 486 15.39 31.08 4.79
C LEU A 486 14.59 30.22 5.77
N LEU A 487 14.56 28.92 5.57
CA LEU A 487 13.78 28.01 6.38
C LEU A 487 14.61 27.27 7.44
N ASP A 488 15.84 27.67 7.61
CA ASP A 488 16.77 27.06 8.58
C ASP A 488 16.94 25.55 8.37
N LEU A 489 16.96 25.12 7.11
CA LEU A 489 17.15 23.73 6.76
C LEU A 489 18.56 23.41 6.30
N HIS A 490 19.44 24.41 6.23
CA HIS A 490 20.80 24.21 5.71
C HIS A 490 21.58 23.15 6.48
N PRO A 491 21.56 23.12 7.84
CA PRO A 491 22.33 22.10 8.56
C PRO A 491 21.88 20.66 8.28
N ILE A 492 20.63 20.48 7.87
CA ILE A 492 20.09 19.14 7.60
C ILE A 492 19.79 18.95 6.11
N ALA A 493 20.41 19.78 5.25
CA ALA A 493 20.07 19.76 3.82
C ALA A 493 20.35 18.42 3.15
N ASP A 494 21.36 17.70 3.61
CA ASP A 494 21.72 16.41 3.01
C ASP A 494 21.17 15.21 3.77
N GLN A 495 20.28 15.46 4.74
CA GLN A 495 19.60 14.40 5.48
C GLN A 495 18.45 13.84 4.64
N ILE A 496 18.27 12.52 4.67
CA ILE A 496 17.14 11.88 3.98
C ILE A 496 15.85 12.25 4.72
N ILE A 497 14.79 12.57 3.96
CA ILE A 497 13.54 13.06 4.53
C ILE A 497 12.91 12.04 5.47
N ARG A 498 13.07 10.74 5.20
CA ARG A 498 12.53 9.69 6.05
C ARG A 498 12.97 9.82 7.53
N GLY A 499 14.17 10.34 7.76
CA GLY A 499 14.68 10.51 9.12
C GLY A 499 14.37 11.86 9.76
N SER A 500 13.54 12.68 9.11
CA SER A 500 13.27 14.03 9.59
C SER A 500 12.14 14.05 10.61
N SER A 501 12.21 14.99 11.55
CA SER A 501 11.13 15.20 12.52
C SER A 501 9.93 15.84 11.85
N VAL A 502 8.80 15.82 12.54
CA VAL A 502 7.57 16.45 12.04
C VAL A 502 7.80 17.94 11.80
N GLU A 503 8.50 18.60 12.72
CA GLU A 503 8.81 20.01 12.58
C GLU A 503 9.67 20.27 11.35
N GLN A 504 10.69 19.42 11.12
CA GLN A 504 11.56 19.57 9.97
C GLN A 504 10.79 19.35 8.66
N MET A 505 9.87 18.43 8.65
CA MET A 505 9.02 18.21 7.47
C MET A 505 8.12 19.40 7.22
N LYS A 506 7.58 20.02 8.27
CA LYS A 506 6.79 21.24 8.13
C LYS A 506 7.62 22.39 7.58
N ARG A 507 8.84 22.52 8.04
CA ARG A 507 9.75 23.52 7.49
C ARG A 507 10.03 23.27 6.02
N LEU A 508 10.20 22.01 5.68
CA LEU A 508 10.39 21.64 4.27
C LEU A 508 9.16 21.99 3.43
N THR A 509 7.97 21.82 4.01
CA THR A 509 6.74 22.09 3.28
C THR A 509 6.54 23.58 3.06
N ILE A 510 6.72 24.45 4.07
CA ILE A 510 6.55 25.85 3.94
C ILE A 510 7.51 26.66 4.72
N GLY A 511 8.11 26.11 5.63
CA GLY A 511 8.84 26.89 6.46
C GLY A 511 8.43 26.86 7.83
N LEU A 512 9.24 27.35 8.56
CA LEU A 512 9.16 27.32 9.89
C LEU A 512 8.00 28.03 10.34
N ILE A 513 7.38 27.52 11.23
CA ILE A 513 6.33 28.11 11.95
C ILE A 513 6.48 29.60 11.85
N MET A 514 5.69 30.37 11.89
CA MET A 514 5.48 31.79 11.75
C MET A 514 6.71 32.65 11.30
N ASP A 515 7.86 32.49 11.91
CA ASP A 515 9.04 33.25 11.51
C ASP A 515 9.45 32.99 10.06
N GLY A 516 9.36 31.74 9.65
CA GLY A 516 9.64 31.39 8.27
C GLY A 516 8.61 31.97 7.32
N VAL A 517 7.34 31.90 7.71
CA VAL A 517 6.26 32.44 6.89
C VAL A 517 6.42 33.95 6.74
N ARG A 518 6.78 34.65 7.85
CA ARG A 518 7.02 36.10 7.78
C ARG A 518 8.20 36.40 6.85
N LYS A 519 9.27 35.62 6.94
CA LYS A 519 10.40 35.82 6.07
C LYS A 519 10.05 35.63 4.60
N VAL A 520 9.21 34.63 4.31
CA VAL A 520 8.75 34.40 2.94
C VAL A 520 7.92 35.59 2.46
N ALA A 521 7.04 36.11 3.28
CA ALA A 521 6.23 37.28 2.91
C ALA A 521 7.10 38.51 2.68
N ASN A 522 8.15 38.69 3.49
CA ASN A 522 9.04 39.82 3.35
C ASN A 522 9.82 39.83 2.03
N THR A 523 9.89 38.70 1.32
CA THR A 523 10.50 38.70 -0.01
C THR A 523 9.59 39.30 -1.09
N GLY A 524 8.38 39.70 -0.74
CA GLY A 524 7.43 40.25 -1.70
C GLY A 524 6.36 39.29 -2.13
N ARG A 525 6.39 38.07 -1.62
CA ARG A 525 5.37 37.07 -1.94
C ARG A 525 4.11 37.31 -1.12
N THR A 526 2.97 36.86 -1.66
CA THR A 526 1.68 36.95 -0.99
C THR A 526 1.41 35.66 -0.25
N VAL A 527 1.10 35.75 1.03
CA VAL A 527 0.88 34.56 1.88
C VAL A 527 -0.51 34.59 2.45
N VAL A 528 -1.25 33.51 2.26
CA VAL A 528 -2.58 33.30 2.86
C VAL A 528 -2.49 31.99 3.63
N CYS A 529 -2.76 32.03 4.93
CA CYS A 529 -2.66 30.81 5.74
C CYS A 529 -3.82 30.67 6.69
N THR A 530 -4.24 29.41 6.90
CA THR A 530 -5.22 29.10 7.94
C THR A 530 -4.48 28.93 9.26
N ILE A 531 -5.10 29.41 10.33
CA ILE A 531 -4.52 29.30 11.65
C ILE A 531 -5.59 28.98 12.67
N HIS A 532 -5.22 28.19 13.66
CA HIS A 532 -6.17 27.72 14.66
C HIS A 532 -5.66 28.08 16.04
N GLN A 533 -6.39 28.93 16.73
CA GLN A 533 -6.13 29.34 18.11
C GLN A 533 -4.66 29.76 18.34
N PRO A 534 -4.18 30.81 17.65
CA PRO A 534 -2.80 31.22 17.81
C PRO A 534 -2.56 31.92 19.16
N SER A 535 -1.31 31.89 19.62
CA SER A 535 -0.89 32.67 20.77
C SER A 535 -0.87 34.18 20.39
N THR A 536 -0.73 35.04 21.38
CA THR A 536 -0.65 36.47 21.12
C THR A 536 0.53 36.81 20.22
N GLU A 537 1.68 36.16 20.47
CA GLU A 537 2.88 36.43 19.67
C GLU A 537 2.72 35.96 18.24
N VAL A 538 2.11 34.81 18.04
CA VAL A 538 1.87 34.29 16.71
C VAL A 538 0.86 35.17 15.97
N PHE A 539 -0.18 35.59 16.67
CA PHE A 539 -1.22 36.40 16.02
C PHE A 539 -0.66 37.76 15.57
N SER A 540 0.33 38.32 16.28
CA SER A 540 0.93 39.58 15.92
C SER A 540 1.71 39.55 14.61
N VAL A 541 2.01 38.40 14.11
CA VAL A 541 2.76 38.24 12.84
C VAL A 541 1.90 38.59 11.62
N PHE A 542 0.57 38.48 11.74
CA PHE A 542 -0.32 38.62 10.60
C PHE A 542 -0.63 40.09 10.31
N ASP A 543 -0.73 40.41 9.03
CA ASP A 543 -1.08 41.75 8.57
C ASP A 543 -2.59 41.94 8.39
N SER A 544 -3.28 40.91 7.94
CA SER A 544 -4.70 40.95 7.61
C SER A 544 -5.41 39.74 8.15
N LEU A 545 -6.71 39.84 8.32
CA LEU A 545 -7.51 38.76 8.86
C LEU A 545 -8.79 38.59 8.03
N LEU A 546 -9.12 37.35 7.70
CA LEU A 546 -10.44 36.99 7.21
C LEU A 546 -11.04 36.01 8.21
N LEU A 547 -12.05 36.41 8.93
CA LEU A 547 -12.66 35.62 9.99
C LEU A 547 -13.99 35.08 9.50
N LEU A 548 -14.16 33.77 9.54
CA LEU A 548 -15.35 33.08 9.05
C LEU A 548 -16.16 32.53 10.22
N LYS A 549 -17.46 32.63 10.10
CA LYS A 549 -18.39 32.00 11.02
C LYS A 549 -18.74 30.62 10.50
N ARG A 550 -19.09 29.71 11.40
CA ARG A 550 -19.55 28.38 11.01
C ARG A 550 -20.70 28.53 9.98
N GLY A 551 -20.57 27.80 8.88
CA GLY A 551 -21.50 27.90 7.76
C GLY A 551 -20.94 28.67 6.59
N GLY A 552 -19.71 29.18 6.69
CA GLY A 552 -19.02 29.77 5.55
C GLY A 552 -19.35 31.23 5.27
N GLU A 553 -19.66 32.02 6.30
CA GLU A 553 -19.96 33.43 6.14
C GLU A 553 -18.89 34.29 6.82
N THR A 554 -18.64 35.49 6.26
CA THR A 554 -17.62 36.41 6.76
C THR A 554 -18.14 37.21 7.92
N VAL A 555 -17.41 37.25 9.03
CA VAL A 555 -17.73 38.13 10.17
C VAL A 555 -16.73 39.25 10.34
N PHE A 556 -15.58 39.17 9.73
CA PHE A 556 -14.61 40.26 9.69
C PHE A 556 -13.63 40.00 8.54
N ALA A 557 -13.30 41.04 7.82
CA ALA A 557 -12.24 41.01 6.79
C ALA A 557 -11.57 42.38 6.76
N GLY A 558 -10.26 42.39 6.91
CA GLY A 558 -9.53 43.64 6.89
C GLY A 558 -8.19 43.55 7.56
N GLU A 559 -7.51 44.66 7.63
CA GLU A 559 -6.20 44.75 8.26
C GLU A 559 -6.35 44.64 9.77
N LEU A 560 -5.42 43.95 10.41
CA LEU A 560 -5.40 43.80 11.85
C LEU A 560 -4.87 45.05 12.56
N GLY A 561 -3.95 45.75 11.93
CA GLY A 561 -3.27 46.87 12.58
C GLY A 561 -2.21 46.38 13.56
N LYS A 562 -1.51 47.34 14.17
CA LYS A 562 -0.47 47.02 15.15
C LYS A 562 -1.11 46.36 16.37
N ASN A 563 -0.62 45.18 16.74
CA ASN A 563 -1.13 44.38 17.86
C ASN A 563 -2.64 44.11 17.73
N ALA A 564 -3.11 43.95 16.48
CA ALA A 564 -4.51 43.67 16.19
C ALA A 564 -5.48 44.81 16.64
N SER A 565 -4.97 46.05 16.76
CA SER A 565 -5.74 47.16 17.28
C SER A 565 -7.00 47.48 16.46
N GLU A 566 -6.93 47.38 15.14
CA GLU A 566 -8.08 47.65 14.30
C GLU A 566 -9.19 46.62 14.46
N MET A 567 -8.82 45.36 14.57
CA MET A 567 -9.77 44.28 14.82
C MET A 567 -10.42 44.43 16.20
N ILE A 568 -9.61 44.75 17.22
CA ILE A 568 -10.10 44.95 18.57
C ILE A 568 -11.10 46.13 18.60
N ALA A 569 -10.73 47.23 17.96
CA ALA A 569 -11.62 48.41 17.90
C ALA A 569 -12.93 48.10 17.22
N TYR A 570 -12.89 47.32 16.14
CA TYR A 570 -14.09 46.93 15.41
C TYR A 570 -15.05 46.15 16.32
N PHE A 571 -14.52 45.09 16.99
CA PHE A 571 -15.42 44.27 17.81
C PHE A 571 -15.88 44.98 19.07
N GLU A 572 -15.05 45.87 19.65
CA GLU A 572 -15.44 46.63 20.84
C GLU A 572 -16.50 47.68 20.53
N SER A 573 -16.59 48.11 19.28
CA SER A 573 -17.63 49.08 18.88
C SER A 573 -19.00 48.45 18.73
N ILE A 574 -19.11 47.13 18.74
CA ILE A 574 -20.38 46.43 18.63
C ILE A 574 -21.06 46.39 19.98
N ASN A 575 -22.33 46.74 20.03
CA ASN A 575 -23.10 46.76 21.29
C ASN A 575 -23.21 45.33 21.83
N GLY A 576 -22.97 45.20 23.12
CA GLY A 576 -23.08 43.92 23.80
C GLY A 576 -21.81 43.10 23.83
N VAL A 577 -20.75 43.58 23.21
CA VAL A 577 -19.45 42.88 23.21
C VAL A 577 -18.64 43.39 24.39
N ALA A 578 -18.16 42.49 25.23
CA ALA A 578 -17.30 42.82 26.35
C ALA A 578 -15.93 43.28 25.84
N LYS A 579 -15.38 44.30 26.51
CA LYS A 579 -14.06 44.78 26.10
C LYS A 579 -12.98 43.78 26.42
N LEU A 580 -11.92 43.84 25.63
CA LEU A 580 -10.76 42.97 25.81
C LEU A 580 -10.04 43.31 27.11
N GLU A 581 -9.84 42.31 27.95
CA GLU A 581 -9.13 42.47 29.22
C GLU A 581 -7.65 42.58 28.99
N ASP A 582 -6.97 43.26 29.92
CA ASP A 582 -5.52 43.41 29.86
C ASP A 582 -4.86 42.03 29.89
N ASN A 583 -3.82 41.87 29.06
CA ASN A 583 -3.03 40.65 28.97
C ASN A 583 -3.83 39.43 28.50
N TYR A 584 -4.97 39.63 27.87
CA TYR A 584 -5.73 38.53 27.29
C TYR A 584 -5.39 38.41 25.79
N ASN A 585 -5.39 37.18 25.28
CA ASN A 585 -5.08 36.96 23.89
C ASN A 585 -6.17 37.49 22.97
N PRO A 586 -5.86 38.48 22.10
CA PRO A 586 -6.87 39.04 21.22
C PRO A 586 -7.54 38.02 20.29
N ALA A 587 -6.78 37.00 19.83
CA ALA A 587 -7.35 35.98 18.96
C ALA A 587 -8.36 35.11 19.70
N THR A 588 -8.03 34.72 20.92
CA THR A 588 -8.97 33.96 21.77
C THR A 588 -10.22 34.76 22.07
N TRP A 589 -10.01 36.01 22.44
CA TRP A 589 -11.13 36.93 22.75
C TRP A 589 -12.07 37.10 21.54
N MET A 590 -11.50 37.30 20.37
CA MET A 590 -12.26 37.42 19.12
C MET A 590 -13.12 36.18 18.85
N LEU A 591 -12.55 35.00 19.02
CA LEU A 591 -13.28 33.76 18.80
C LEU A 591 -14.39 33.59 19.86
N GLU A 592 -14.15 34.00 21.09
CA GLU A 592 -15.15 33.95 22.13
C GLU A 592 -16.31 34.92 21.83
N VAL A 593 -15.99 36.11 21.35
CA VAL A 593 -17.00 37.15 21.03
C VAL A 593 -17.98 36.64 19.98
N ILE A 594 -17.48 35.96 18.94
CA ILE A 594 -18.35 35.44 17.88
C ILE A 594 -18.98 34.09 18.22
N GLY A 595 -18.70 33.55 19.41
CA GLY A 595 -19.28 32.29 19.83
C GLY A 595 -18.55 31.05 19.36
N ALA A 596 -17.34 31.22 18.82
CA ALA A 596 -16.54 30.08 18.32
C ALA A 596 -15.59 29.53 19.36
N GLY A 597 -15.50 30.17 20.52
CA GLY A 597 -14.62 29.71 21.60
C GLY A 597 -15.24 28.60 22.40
N VAL A 598 -14.39 27.92 23.15
CA VAL A 598 -14.82 26.81 23.99
C VAL A 598 -15.67 27.33 25.15
N GLY A 599 -16.86 26.78 25.31
CA GLY A 599 -17.69 27.06 26.46
C GLY A 599 -18.52 28.31 26.39
N ASN A 600 -18.63 28.96 25.23
CA ASN A 600 -19.41 30.19 25.17
C ASN A 600 -20.72 29.99 24.41
N SER A 601 -21.82 30.15 25.07
CA SER A 601 -23.15 30.01 24.48
C SER A 601 -23.85 31.33 24.17
N ASN A 602 -23.23 32.46 24.50
CA ASN A 602 -23.90 33.75 24.38
C ASN A 602 -23.80 34.41 22.99
N GLY A 603 -22.99 33.82 22.08
CA GLY A 603 -22.81 34.43 20.78
C GLY A 603 -23.91 34.17 19.76
N ASP A 604 -24.89 33.36 20.11
CA ASP A 604 -25.91 32.95 19.15
C ASP A 604 -26.95 34.05 18.85
N ARG A 605 -27.03 35.09 19.69
CA ARG A 605 -28.07 36.11 19.53
C ARG A 605 -27.64 37.26 18.65
N THR A 606 -26.38 37.48 18.43
CA THR A 606 -25.88 38.60 17.65
C THR A 606 -25.49 38.13 16.25
N ASP A 607 -26.08 38.78 15.25
CA ASP A 607 -25.78 38.44 13.86
C ASP A 607 -24.54 39.21 13.39
N PHE A 608 -23.37 38.68 13.64
CA PHE A 608 -22.13 39.36 13.30
C PHE A 608 -21.92 39.46 11.79
N VAL A 609 -22.55 38.60 11.01
CA VAL A 609 -22.47 38.66 9.54
C VAL A 609 -23.15 39.93 9.04
N LYS A 610 -24.36 40.18 9.51
CA LYS A 610 -25.11 41.40 9.12
C LYS A 610 -24.42 42.64 9.64
N ILE A 611 -23.89 42.60 10.85
CA ILE A 611 -23.19 43.79 11.43
C ILE A 611 -21.98 44.10 10.57
N PHE A 612 -21.24 43.10 10.12
CA PHE A 612 -20.08 43.33 9.25
C PHE A 612 -20.51 43.91 7.90
N GLN A 613 -21.60 43.39 7.32
CA GLN A 613 -22.08 43.86 6.02
C GLN A 613 -22.51 45.34 6.04
N SER A 614 -22.88 45.83 7.20
CA SER A 614 -23.29 47.26 7.35
C SER A 614 -22.19 48.13 7.98
N SER A 615 -20.99 47.58 8.19
CA SER A 615 -19.91 48.25 8.88
C SER A 615 -19.03 49.07 7.93
N LYS A 616 -18.25 49.98 8.51
CA LYS A 616 -17.22 50.71 7.74
C LYS A 616 -16.12 49.78 7.25
N GLN A 617 -15.86 48.70 7.95
CA GLN A 617 -14.87 47.71 7.51
C GLN A 617 -15.28 47.05 6.22
N PHE A 618 -16.56 46.74 6.06
CA PHE A 618 -17.10 46.20 4.82
C PHE A 618 -16.98 47.20 3.68
N GLU A 619 -17.28 48.47 3.94
CA GLU A 619 -17.13 49.53 2.92
C GLU A 619 -15.66 49.66 2.52
N TYR A 620 -14.75 49.60 3.49
CA TYR A 620 -13.32 49.64 3.22
C TYR A 620 -12.87 48.45 2.39
N LEU A 621 -13.39 47.27 2.71
CA LEU A 621 -13.10 46.09 1.94
C LEU A 621 -13.54 46.23 0.48
N GLN A 622 -14.77 46.69 0.27
CA GLN A 622 -15.29 46.87 -1.09
C GLN A 622 -14.50 47.93 -1.85
N SER A 623 -14.13 49.00 -1.17
CA SER A 623 -13.32 50.07 -1.76
C SER A 623 -11.96 49.56 -2.19
N ASN A 624 -11.30 48.73 -1.36
CA ASN A 624 -10.01 48.18 -1.69
C ASN A 624 -10.11 47.10 -2.80
N LEU A 625 -11.19 46.36 -2.83
CA LEU A 625 -11.44 45.43 -3.92
C LEU A 625 -11.56 46.14 -5.27
N ASP A 626 -12.16 47.34 -5.25
CA ASP A 626 -12.36 48.10 -6.48
C ASP A 626 -11.12 48.84 -6.94
N ARG A 627 -10.03 48.77 -6.19
CA ARG A 627 -8.76 49.44 -6.62
C ARG A 627 -8.17 48.74 -7.82
N GLU A 628 -7.48 49.51 -8.66
CA GLU A 628 -6.75 48.97 -9.79
C GLU A 628 -5.65 48.04 -9.30
N GLY A 629 -5.56 46.92 -9.93
CA GLY A 629 -4.57 45.90 -9.57
C GLY A 629 -5.04 44.90 -8.52
N VAL A 630 -6.22 45.11 -7.94
CA VAL A 630 -6.78 44.12 -6.98
C VAL A 630 -7.91 43.37 -7.66
N ALA A 631 -9.05 43.98 -7.90
CA ALA A 631 -10.14 43.31 -8.61
C ALA A 631 -10.44 43.94 -9.97
N ARG A 632 -9.69 45.00 -10.34
CA ARG A 632 -9.79 45.62 -11.66
C ARG A 632 -8.40 45.62 -12.31
N PRO A 633 -8.34 45.47 -13.64
CA PRO A 633 -7.04 45.51 -14.31
C PRO A 633 -6.36 46.88 -14.13
N SER A 634 -5.04 46.84 -14.04
CA SER A 634 -4.19 48.02 -13.99
C SER A 634 -3.28 48.06 -15.19
N PRO A 635 -3.03 49.25 -15.77
CA PRO A 635 -2.10 49.33 -16.90
C PRO A 635 -0.68 48.88 -16.55
N ASP A 636 -0.34 48.98 -15.26
CA ASP A 636 1.00 48.63 -14.79
C ASP A 636 1.18 47.13 -14.49
N LEU A 637 0.07 46.39 -14.43
CA LEU A 637 0.10 44.97 -14.10
C LEU A 637 -0.59 44.19 -15.20
N PRO A 638 0.17 43.69 -16.16
CA PRO A 638 -0.42 42.92 -17.26
C PRO A 638 -0.96 41.58 -16.78
N GLU A 639 -1.85 41.03 -17.57
CA GLU A 639 -2.41 39.69 -17.27
C GLU A 639 -1.29 38.65 -17.21
N LEU A 640 -1.36 37.81 -16.18
CA LEU A 640 -0.43 36.70 -16.05
C LEU A 640 -0.78 35.63 -17.06
N THR A 641 0.02 35.56 -18.12
CA THR A 641 -0.19 34.58 -19.18
C THR A 641 0.97 33.60 -19.19
N TYR A 642 0.65 32.35 -19.31
CA TYR A 642 1.66 31.28 -19.37
C TYR A 642 1.42 30.50 -20.65
N GLY A 643 2.45 30.41 -21.49
CA GLY A 643 2.34 29.69 -22.74
C GLY A 643 2.23 28.18 -22.58
N ASP A 644 2.84 27.65 -21.53
CA ASP A 644 2.89 26.22 -21.28
C ASP A 644 2.22 25.87 -19.95
N LYS A 645 1.56 24.73 -19.96
CA LYS A 645 0.90 24.24 -18.77
C LYS A 645 1.88 23.96 -17.63
N ARG A 646 3.11 23.60 -17.99
CA ARG A 646 4.15 23.30 -17.03
C ARG A 646 5.38 24.14 -17.29
N ALA A 647 6.06 24.54 -16.23
CA ALA A 647 7.19 25.46 -16.35
C ALA A 647 8.40 24.80 -17.03
N ALA A 648 8.68 23.53 -16.66
CA ALA A 648 9.85 22.84 -17.16
C ALA A 648 9.58 22.20 -18.51
N THR A 649 10.65 22.08 -19.32
CA THR A 649 10.57 21.37 -20.59
C THR A 649 10.34 19.88 -20.34
N GLU A 650 9.84 19.19 -21.37
CA GLU A 650 9.58 17.75 -21.26
C GLU A 650 10.86 16.96 -20.93
N MET A 651 11.99 17.36 -21.51
CA MET A 651 13.27 16.68 -21.26
C MET A 651 13.72 16.86 -19.81
N THR A 652 13.54 18.04 -19.23
CA THR A 652 13.87 18.29 -17.84
C THR A 652 13.01 17.46 -16.92
N GLN A 653 11.71 17.36 -17.19
CA GLN A 653 10.79 16.52 -16.43
C GLN A 653 11.23 15.06 -16.47
N ALA A 654 11.56 14.57 -17.66
CA ALA A 654 11.98 13.17 -17.83
C ALA A 654 13.26 12.89 -17.04
N ARG A 655 14.26 13.78 -17.17
CA ARG A 655 15.53 13.58 -16.48
C ARG A 655 15.37 13.57 -14.96
N LEU A 656 14.62 14.51 -14.43
CA LEU A 656 14.49 14.63 -12.98
C LEU A 656 13.68 13.48 -12.39
N LEU A 657 12.62 13.06 -13.08
CA LEU A 657 11.81 11.93 -12.58
C LEU A 657 12.58 10.62 -12.65
N LEU A 658 13.35 10.42 -13.73
CA LEU A 658 14.21 9.24 -13.82
C LEU A 658 15.23 9.21 -12.68
N GLN A 659 15.89 10.35 -12.43
CA GLN A 659 16.86 10.45 -11.33
C GLN A 659 16.20 10.13 -10.01
N ARG A 660 15.00 10.70 -9.76
CA ARG A 660 14.30 10.47 -8.50
C ARG A 660 13.90 9.02 -8.33
N PHE A 661 13.40 8.37 -9.39
CA PHE A 661 13.02 6.95 -9.30
C PHE A 661 14.23 6.06 -9.04
N PHE A 662 15.36 6.30 -9.71
CA PHE A 662 16.54 5.48 -9.48
C PHE A 662 17.11 5.69 -8.07
N ARG A 663 17.07 6.93 -7.56
CA ARG A 663 17.49 7.20 -6.17
C ARG A 663 16.56 6.51 -5.18
N MET A 664 15.24 6.58 -5.41
CA MET A 664 14.26 5.96 -4.52
C MET A 664 14.46 4.46 -4.44
N TYR A 665 14.63 3.81 -5.58
CA TYR A 665 14.83 2.36 -5.59
C TYR A 665 16.15 1.99 -4.93
N TRP A 666 17.21 2.74 -5.24
CA TRP A 666 18.51 2.46 -4.64
C TRP A 666 18.51 2.59 -3.12
N ARG A 667 17.79 3.58 -2.62
CA ARG A 667 17.75 3.89 -1.19
C ARG A 667 16.71 3.10 -0.39
N THR A 668 15.82 2.36 -1.06
CA THR A 668 14.81 1.55 -0.38
C THR A 668 15.35 0.13 -0.25
N ALA A 669 16.18 -0.08 0.78
CA ALA A 669 16.85 -1.37 0.98
C ALA A 669 15.85 -2.48 1.30
N SER A 670 14.76 -2.17 1.98
CA SER A 670 13.74 -3.18 2.30
C SER A 670 13.11 -3.77 1.04
N TYR A 671 13.04 -2.99 -0.05
CA TYR A 671 12.52 -3.49 -1.32
C TYR A 671 13.61 -4.26 -2.08
N ASN A 672 14.78 -3.65 -2.24
CA ASN A 672 15.84 -4.18 -3.11
C ASN A 672 16.54 -5.39 -2.50
N LEU A 673 17.04 -5.23 -1.26
CA LEU A 673 17.82 -6.31 -0.64
C LEU A 673 16.97 -7.51 -0.32
N THR A 674 15.71 -7.28 0.10
CA THR A 674 14.79 -8.38 0.37
C THR A 674 14.55 -9.19 -0.90
N ARG A 675 14.27 -8.51 -1.99
CA ARG A 675 13.98 -9.16 -3.28
C ARG A 675 15.19 -9.90 -3.81
N PHE A 676 16.37 -9.28 -3.81
CA PHE A 676 17.59 -9.91 -4.29
C PHE A 676 17.96 -11.10 -3.42
N SER A 677 17.86 -10.96 -2.09
CA SER A 677 18.17 -12.07 -1.17
C SER A 677 17.22 -13.24 -1.37
N LEU A 678 15.92 -12.96 -1.54
CA LEU A 678 14.94 -14.02 -1.74
C LEU A 678 15.14 -14.72 -3.06
N PHE A 679 15.47 -13.99 -4.13
CA PHE A 679 15.71 -14.61 -5.43
C PHE A 679 16.93 -15.53 -5.38
N LEU A 680 18.01 -15.09 -4.73
CA LEU A 680 19.20 -15.94 -4.58
C LEU A 680 18.91 -17.17 -3.75
N ILE A 681 18.20 -16.99 -2.61
CA ILE A 681 17.83 -18.11 -1.74
C ILE A 681 16.95 -19.11 -2.50
N LEU A 682 15.99 -18.63 -3.27
CA LEU A 682 15.10 -19.50 -4.04
C LEU A 682 15.85 -20.23 -5.14
N GLY A 683 16.80 -19.57 -5.78
CA GLY A 683 17.66 -20.24 -6.75
C GLY A 683 18.41 -21.38 -6.11
N LEU A 684 18.96 -21.18 -4.92
CA LEU A 684 19.67 -22.21 -4.18
C LEU A 684 18.73 -23.34 -3.74
N VAL A 685 17.53 -22.97 -3.26
CA VAL A 685 16.56 -23.98 -2.80
C VAL A 685 16.11 -24.88 -3.93
N PHE A 686 15.74 -24.31 -5.08
CA PHE A 686 15.36 -25.12 -6.23
C PHE A 686 16.53 -25.93 -6.77
N GLY A 687 17.72 -25.35 -6.78
CA GLY A 687 18.92 -26.04 -7.20
C GLY A 687 19.20 -27.25 -6.33
N ILE A 688 19.13 -27.10 -5.01
CA ILE A 688 19.36 -28.18 -4.06
C ILE A 688 18.27 -29.26 -4.18
N THR A 689 16.99 -28.80 -4.30
CA THR A 689 15.86 -29.73 -4.36
C THR A 689 15.93 -30.63 -5.60
N TYR A 690 16.34 -30.09 -6.72
CA TYR A 690 16.35 -30.80 -8.00
C TYR A 690 17.77 -31.17 -8.48
N ILE A 691 18.73 -31.26 -7.56
CA ILE A 691 20.12 -31.45 -7.96
C ILE A 691 20.34 -32.79 -8.64
N ASP A 692 19.59 -33.81 -8.25
CA ASP A 692 19.71 -35.18 -8.84
C ASP A 692 18.51 -35.51 -9.71
N ALA A 693 17.73 -34.54 -10.13
CA ALA A 693 16.50 -34.79 -10.87
C ALA A 693 16.77 -35.31 -12.27
N GLU A 694 15.97 -36.29 -12.69
CA GLU A 694 15.95 -36.82 -14.05
C GLU A 694 14.59 -36.47 -14.66
N TYR A 695 14.60 -36.04 -15.91
CA TYR A 695 13.39 -35.54 -16.56
C TYR A 695 12.88 -36.46 -17.67
N THR A 696 13.35 -37.67 -17.72
CA THR A 696 12.97 -38.59 -18.78
C THR A 696 11.90 -39.60 -18.35
N SER A 697 11.62 -39.72 -17.06
CA SER A 697 10.53 -40.57 -16.59
C SER A 697 9.25 -39.74 -16.49
N TYR A 698 8.08 -40.40 -16.43
CA TYR A 698 6.81 -39.72 -16.26
C TYR A 698 6.77 -38.88 -14.98
N ALA A 699 7.20 -39.48 -13.86
CA ALA A 699 7.25 -38.75 -12.60
C ALA A 699 8.29 -37.63 -12.65
N GLY A 700 9.42 -37.89 -13.28
CA GLY A 700 10.48 -36.89 -13.37
C GLY A 700 10.11 -35.66 -14.20
N ILE A 701 9.48 -35.88 -15.36
CA ILE A 701 9.10 -34.72 -16.20
C ILE A 701 7.94 -33.92 -15.56
N ASN A 702 7.04 -34.63 -14.86
CA ASN A 702 5.97 -33.90 -14.16
C ASN A 702 6.55 -33.11 -12.99
N SER A 703 7.54 -33.61 -12.28
CA SER A 703 8.25 -32.82 -11.26
C SER A 703 8.98 -31.63 -11.86
N GLY A 704 9.60 -31.83 -13.02
CA GLY A 704 10.25 -30.75 -13.75
C GLY A 704 9.28 -29.67 -14.18
N MET A 705 8.12 -30.06 -14.72
CA MET A 705 7.08 -29.10 -15.07
C MET A 705 6.55 -28.39 -13.85
N GLY A 706 6.41 -29.09 -12.73
CA GLY A 706 6.04 -28.46 -11.46
C GLY A 706 7.08 -27.47 -10.98
N MET A 707 8.35 -27.78 -11.15
CA MET A 707 9.43 -26.85 -10.84
C MET A 707 9.32 -25.57 -11.68
N LEU A 708 9.07 -25.71 -12.98
CA LEU A 708 8.90 -24.55 -13.86
C LEU A 708 7.66 -23.75 -13.46
N PHE A 709 6.58 -24.43 -13.11
CA PHE A 709 5.36 -23.78 -12.62
C PHE A 709 5.65 -22.97 -11.35
N CYS A 710 6.34 -23.56 -10.39
CA CYS A 710 6.66 -22.87 -9.14
C CYS A 710 7.62 -21.71 -9.36
N THR A 711 8.66 -21.90 -10.18
CA THR A 711 9.63 -20.84 -10.39
C THR A 711 9.00 -19.64 -11.14
N THR A 712 8.29 -19.91 -12.23
CA THR A 712 7.69 -18.82 -12.98
C THR A 712 6.56 -18.15 -12.19
N GLY A 713 5.68 -18.98 -11.62
CA GLY A 713 4.51 -18.44 -10.93
C GLY A 713 4.85 -17.67 -9.69
N PHE A 714 5.64 -18.24 -8.80
CA PHE A 714 5.87 -17.64 -7.49
C PHE A 714 6.96 -16.58 -7.49
N ILE A 715 7.99 -16.68 -8.32
CA ILE A 715 8.96 -15.59 -8.44
C ILE A 715 8.28 -14.37 -9.02
N GLY A 716 7.40 -14.57 -10.01
CA GLY A 716 6.60 -13.48 -10.52
C GLY A 716 5.67 -12.89 -9.46
N PHE A 717 5.02 -13.76 -8.68
CA PHE A 717 4.12 -13.31 -7.62
C PHE A 717 4.88 -12.55 -6.52
N ILE A 718 6.09 -12.96 -6.19
CA ILE A 718 6.93 -12.24 -5.24
C ILE A 718 7.17 -10.81 -5.73
N SER A 719 7.49 -10.65 -7.01
CA SER A 719 7.69 -9.32 -7.59
C SER A 719 6.40 -8.52 -7.64
N PHE A 720 5.29 -9.16 -7.98
CA PHE A 720 3.98 -8.53 -7.96
C PHE A 720 3.64 -7.99 -6.58
N SER A 721 3.82 -8.81 -5.54
CA SER A 721 3.50 -8.40 -4.17
C SER A 721 4.45 -7.36 -3.63
N SER A 722 5.73 -7.44 -3.96
CA SER A 722 6.73 -6.54 -3.37
C SER A 722 6.67 -5.15 -3.96
N VAL A 723 6.18 -4.99 -5.20
CA VAL A 723 6.10 -3.67 -5.83
C VAL A 723 4.89 -2.87 -5.32
N MET A 724 3.85 -3.53 -4.83
CA MET A 724 2.63 -2.83 -4.44
C MET A 724 2.81 -1.83 -3.31
N PRO A 725 3.49 -2.15 -2.20
CA PRO A 725 3.67 -1.14 -1.15
C PRO A 725 4.45 0.08 -1.60
N ILE A 726 5.53 -0.10 -2.35
CA ILE A 726 6.36 1.03 -2.77
C ILE A 726 5.61 1.89 -3.79
N ALA A 727 4.85 1.28 -4.68
CA ALA A 727 4.05 2.03 -5.65
C ALA A 727 2.91 2.79 -4.96
N SER A 728 2.26 2.19 -3.99
CA SER A 728 1.16 2.84 -3.26
C SER A 728 1.64 4.02 -2.43
N GLU A 729 2.80 3.90 -1.80
CA GLU A 729 3.36 5.00 -1.01
C GLU A 729 3.76 6.17 -1.90
N ASP A 730 4.44 5.90 -3.01
CA ASP A 730 4.91 6.94 -3.90
C ASP A 730 3.77 7.63 -4.64
N ARG A 731 2.63 6.95 -4.78
CA ARG A 731 1.45 7.50 -5.45
C ARG A 731 0.94 8.77 -4.76
N LEU A 732 1.08 8.87 -3.45
CA LEU A 732 0.63 10.05 -2.71
C LEU A 732 1.40 11.29 -3.14
N ALA A 733 2.72 11.20 -3.29
CA ALA A 733 3.53 12.30 -3.79
C ALA A 733 3.17 12.64 -5.23
N PHE A 734 2.91 11.63 -6.04
CA PHE A 734 2.49 11.83 -7.42
C PHE A 734 1.18 12.62 -7.51
N TYR A 735 0.19 12.29 -6.68
CA TYR A 735 -1.08 13.01 -6.70
C TYR A 735 -0.91 14.48 -6.33
N ARG A 736 -0.08 14.76 -5.32
CA ARG A 736 0.20 16.15 -4.93
C ARG A 736 0.87 16.90 -6.08
N GLU A 737 1.86 16.28 -6.70
CA GLU A 737 2.61 16.92 -7.77
C GLU A 737 1.77 17.09 -9.05
N ARG A 738 0.90 16.12 -9.32
CA ARG A 738 -0.02 16.22 -10.45
C ARG A 738 -1.02 17.36 -10.23
N ALA A 739 -1.52 17.51 -9.00
CA ALA A 739 -2.46 18.58 -8.67
C ALA A 739 -1.85 19.96 -8.87
N SER A 740 -0.55 20.12 -8.63
CA SER A 740 0.13 21.39 -8.88
C SER A 740 0.69 21.51 -10.30
N GLN A 741 0.42 20.54 -11.17
CA GLN A 741 0.87 20.54 -12.57
C GLN A 741 2.39 20.66 -12.68
N THR A 742 3.08 19.95 -11.79
CA THR A 742 4.54 20.00 -11.73
C THR A 742 5.18 19.34 -12.94
N TYR A 743 4.62 18.20 -13.37
CA TYR A 743 5.11 17.47 -14.53
C TYR A 743 3.99 16.68 -15.17
N ASN A 744 4.26 16.18 -16.37
CA ASN A 744 3.33 15.33 -17.12
C ASN A 744 3.36 13.92 -16.54
N ALA A 745 2.19 13.34 -16.34
CA ALA A 745 2.07 11.96 -15.83
C ALA A 745 2.81 10.96 -16.71
N LEU A 746 3.00 11.28 -17.99
CA LEU A 746 3.77 10.44 -18.90
C LEU A 746 5.18 10.18 -18.38
N TRP A 747 5.85 11.20 -17.83
CA TRP A 747 7.24 11.04 -17.36
C TRP A 747 7.33 10.30 -16.05
N TYR A 748 6.32 10.41 -15.19
CA TYR A 748 6.22 9.56 -14.02
C TYR A 748 6.07 8.09 -14.44
N PHE A 749 5.22 7.85 -15.41
CA PHE A 749 5.00 6.53 -15.99
C PHE A 749 6.30 5.98 -16.60
N VAL A 750 7.01 6.78 -17.40
CA VAL A 750 8.27 6.36 -18.02
C VAL A 750 9.32 6.05 -16.94
N GLY A 751 9.40 6.89 -15.93
CA GLY A 751 10.34 6.66 -14.82
C GLY A 751 10.08 5.38 -14.08
N SER A 752 8.82 5.12 -13.73
CA SER A 752 8.44 3.89 -13.02
C SER A 752 8.63 2.65 -13.90
N THR A 753 8.48 2.81 -15.22
CA THR A 753 8.73 1.73 -16.16
C THR A 753 10.21 1.38 -16.23
N LEU A 754 11.06 2.39 -16.43
CA LEU A 754 12.47 2.14 -16.68
C LEU A 754 13.23 1.71 -15.44
N VAL A 755 12.82 2.16 -14.24
CA VAL A 755 13.56 1.82 -13.04
C VAL A 755 13.42 0.34 -12.68
N GLU A 756 12.31 -0.29 -13.03
CA GLU A 756 12.10 -1.72 -12.73
C GLU A 756 13.01 -2.62 -13.56
N ILE A 757 13.37 -2.21 -14.76
CA ILE A 757 14.07 -3.09 -15.71
C ILE A 757 15.40 -3.59 -15.15
N PRO A 758 16.35 -2.73 -14.71
CA PRO A 758 17.62 -3.28 -14.22
C PRO A 758 17.47 -4.12 -12.95
N TYR A 759 16.55 -3.74 -12.06
CA TYR A 759 16.35 -4.50 -10.81
C TYR A 759 15.75 -5.88 -11.08
N VAL A 760 14.81 -5.97 -12.04
CA VAL A 760 14.21 -7.24 -12.41
C VAL A 760 15.26 -8.15 -13.07
N PHE A 761 16.02 -7.63 -14.03
CA PHE A 761 17.01 -8.42 -14.75
C PHE A 761 18.13 -8.88 -13.84
N PHE A 762 18.61 -8.03 -12.95
CA PHE A 762 19.64 -8.44 -12.00
C PHE A 762 19.12 -9.44 -10.97
N GLY A 763 17.90 -9.25 -10.48
CA GLY A 763 17.29 -10.20 -9.54
C GLY A 763 17.11 -11.57 -10.15
N THR A 764 16.62 -11.65 -11.37
CA THR A 764 16.47 -12.94 -12.06
C THR A 764 17.81 -13.57 -12.38
N LEU A 765 18.84 -12.77 -12.64
CA LEU A 765 20.19 -13.31 -12.82
C LEU A 765 20.71 -13.95 -11.53
N LEU A 766 20.46 -13.30 -10.39
CA LEU A 766 20.82 -13.88 -9.09
C LEU A 766 20.09 -15.22 -8.85
N PHE A 767 18.84 -15.32 -9.28
CA PHE A 767 18.11 -16.56 -9.20
C PHE A 767 18.71 -17.62 -10.14
N MET A 768 18.99 -17.23 -11.37
CA MET A 768 19.44 -18.16 -12.43
C MET A 768 20.83 -18.71 -12.18
N ALA A 769 21.72 -17.92 -11.57
CA ALA A 769 23.11 -18.34 -11.42
C ALA A 769 23.27 -19.64 -10.65
N PRO A 770 22.64 -19.82 -9.45
CA PRO A 770 22.68 -21.14 -8.81
C PRO A 770 21.68 -22.14 -9.38
N TYR A 771 20.51 -21.68 -9.78
CA TYR A 771 19.39 -22.55 -10.16
C TYR A 771 19.70 -23.35 -11.44
N TYR A 772 20.09 -22.66 -12.50
CA TYR A 772 20.16 -23.26 -13.83
C TYR A 772 21.15 -24.44 -13.89
N PRO A 773 22.41 -24.30 -13.45
CA PRO A 773 23.31 -25.45 -13.49
C PRO A 773 22.98 -26.55 -12.48
N MET A 774 22.47 -26.19 -11.31
CA MET A 774 22.22 -27.19 -10.26
C MET A 774 21.06 -28.11 -10.61
N VAL A 775 20.04 -27.63 -11.30
CA VAL A 775 18.90 -28.47 -11.69
C VAL A 775 19.20 -29.32 -12.94
N GLY A 776 20.36 -29.15 -13.53
CA GLY A 776 20.78 -29.98 -14.64
C GLY A 776 20.56 -29.41 -16.02
N PHE A 777 20.17 -28.17 -16.13
CA PHE A 777 20.01 -27.51 -17.42
C PHE A 777 21.37 -27.09 -17.93
N THR A 778 21.60 -27.20 -19.25
CA THR A 778 22.89 -26.93 -19.86
C THR A 778 22.75 -26.00 -21.07
N GLY A 779 23.86 -25.44 -21.48
CA GLY A 779 23.93 -24.56 -22.65
C GLY A 779 23.89 -23.08 -22.31
N ALA A 780 24.92 -22.34 -22.75
CA ALA A 780 25.00 -20.92 -22.49
C ALA A 780 23.91 -20.11 -23.22
N THR A 781 23.62 -20.48 -24.46
CA THR A 781 22.59 -19.84 -25.24
C THR A 781 21.21 -20.05 -24.60
N THR A 782 20.95 -21.28 -24.17
CA THR A 782 19.70 -21.61 -23.49
C THR A 782 19.60 -20.90 -22.14
N PHE A 783 20.72 -20.78 -21.42
CA PHE A 783 20.75 -20.04 -20.16
C PHE A 783 20.30 -18.59 -20.35
N PHE A 784 20.87 -17.90 -21.34
CA PHE A 784 20.53 -16.51 -21.56
C PHE A 784 19.12 -16.33 -22.12
N ALA A 785 18.64 -17.28 -22.92
CA ALA A 785 17.26 -17.27 -23.39
C ALA A 785 16.28 -17.49 -22.21
N TYR A 786 16.57 -18.42 -21.34
CA TYR A 786 15.76 -18.68 -20.15
C TYR A 786 15.74 -17.44 -19.25
N TRP A 787 16.90 -16.83 -19.02
CA TRP A 787 17.01 -15.62 -18.23
C TRP A 787 16.18 -14.49 -18.83
N LEU A 788 16.24 -14.31 -20.14
CA LEU A 788 15.44 -13.28 -20.81
C LEU A 788 13.94 -13.53 -20.61
N HIS A 789 13.49 -14.76 -20.85
CA HIS A 789 12.05 -15.06 -20.74
C HIS A 789 11.57 -14.96 -19.29
N LEU A 790 12.34 -15.43 -18.34
CA LEU A 790 11.97 -15.33 -16.93
C LEU A 790 11.97 -13.88 -16.48
N SER A 791 12.93 -13.08 -16.95
CA SER A 791 12.98 -11.65 -16.62
C SER A 791 11.77 -10.90 -17.17
N MET A 792 11.37 -11.22 -18.41
CA MET A 792 10.19 -10.61 -19.00
C MET A 792 8.92 -10.99 -18.22
N HIS A 793 8.85 -12.23 -17.77
CA HIS A 793 7.74 -12.67 -16.95
C HIS A 793 7.67 -11.89 -15.63
N VAL A 794 8.80 -11.76 -14.93
CA VAL A 794 8.87 -11.01 -13.67
C VAL A 794 8.55 -9.54 -13.91
N LEU A 795 8.98 -9.01 -15.05
CA LEU A 795 8.75 -7.61 -15.40
C LEU A 795 7.25 -7.31 -15.57
N TRP A 796 6.51 -8.17 -16.32
CA TRP A 796 5.09 -7.90 -16.45
C TRP A 796 4.34 -8.11 -15.12
N GLN A 797 4.84 -9.02 -14.28
CA GLN A 797 4.26 -9.18 -12.95
C GLN A 797 4.44 -7.92 -12.10
N ALA A 798 5.62 -7.31 -12.15
CA ALA A 798 5.86 -6.06 -11.45
C ALA A 798 4.96 -4.95 -11.98
N TYR A 799 4.81 -4.86 -13.31
CA TYR A 799 3.94 -3.86 -13.91
C TYR A 799 2.47 -4.08 -13.57
N PHE A 800 2.06 -5.34 -13.47
CA PHE A 800 0.71 -5.66 -13.05
C PHE A 800 0.47 -5.25 -11.59
N GLY A 801 1.47 -5.43 -10.73
CA GLY A 801 1.41 -4.96 -9.35
C GLY A 801 1.30 -3.44 -9.27
N GLN A 802 2.04 -2.72 -10.10
CA GLN A 802 1.93 -1.27 -10.16
C GLN A 802 0.54 -0.84 -10.64
N LEU A 803 0.00 -1.53 -11.65
CA LEU A 803 -1.34 -1.24 -12.14
C LEU A 803 -2.39 -1.42 -11.03
N MET A 804 -2.29 -2.51 -10.26
CA MET A 804 -3.21 -2.74 -9.14
C MET A 804 -3.08 -1.63 -8.09
N SER A 805 -1.85 -1.20 -7.79
CA SER A 805 -1.62 -0.12 -6.82
C SER A 805 -2.20 1.21 -7.29
N TYR A 806 -2.08 1.50 -8.58
CA TYR A 806 -2.62 2.76 -9.12
C TYR A 806 -4.14 2.72 -9.22
N LEU A 807 -4.70 1.55 -9.52
CA LEU A 807 -6.13 1.41 -9.78
C LEU A 807 -6.96 1.36 -8.50
N MET A 808 -6.46 0.69 -7.47
CA MET A 808 -7.22 0.47 -6.25
C MET A 808 -6.94 1.56 -5.21
N PRO A 809 -7.94 1.90 -4.37
CA PRO A 809 -7.76 3.00 -3.42
C PRO A 809 -6.76 2.71 -2.29
N THR A 810 -6.62 1.45 -1.87
CA THR A 810 -5.72 1.09 -0.79
C THR A 810 -4.91 -0.16 -1.15
N VAL A 811 -3.83 -0.39 -0.40
CA VAL A 811 -2.99 -1.58 -0.57
C VAL A 811 -3.80 -2.84 -0.23
N GLU A 812 -4.66 -2.77 0.76
CA GLU A 812 -5.50 -3.90 1.18
C GLU A 812 -6.41 -4.36 0.05
N VAL A 813 -7.09 -3.43 -0.60
CA VAL A 813 -7.98 -3.74 -1.72
C VAL A 813 -7.17 -4.26 -2.90
N ALA A 814 -6.02 -3.65 -3.17
CA ALA A 814 -5.13 -4.09 -4.25
C ALA A 814 -4.66 -5.52 -4.03
N ASN A 815 -4.31 -5.88 -2.78
CA ASN A 815 -3.90 -7.24 -2.45
C ASN A 815 -5.03 -8.25 -2.69
N ILE A 816 -6.25 -7.93 -2.26
CA ILE A 816 -7.39 -8.83 -2.43
C ILE A 816 -7.64 -9.12 -3.91
N PHE A 817 -7.75 -8.07 -4.71
CA PHE A 817 -7.99 -8.24 -6.15
C PHE A 817 -6.79 -8.85 -6.86
N GLY A 818 -5.58 -8.51 -6.43
CA GLY A 818 -4.38 -9.08 -7.00
C GLY A 818 -4.27 -10.59 -6.75
N VAL A 819 -4.57 -11.03 -5.54
CA VAL A 819 -4.56 -12.46 -5.20
C VAL A 819 -5.61 -13.20 -6.01
N LEU A 820 -6.80 -12.61 -6.16
CA LEU A 820 -7.86 -13.22 -6.96
C LEU A 820 -7.41 -13.42 -8.40
N LEU A 821 -6.87 -12.39 -9.03
CA LEU A 821 -6.44 -12.49 -10.44
C LEU A 821 -5.27 -13.44 -10.60
N GLN A 822 -4.32 -13.45 -9.66
CA GLN A 822 -3.19 -14.37 -9.71
C GLN A 822 -3.66 -15.81 -9.54
N THR A 823 -4.66 -16.05 -8.69
CA THR A 823 -5.20 -17.39 -8.51
C THR A 823 -5.85 -17.88 -9.81
N ILE A 824 -6.60 -17.00 -10.48
CA ILE A 824 -7.19 -17.34 -11.79
C ILE A 824 -6.07 -17.66 -12.80
N PHE A 825 -5.02 -16.86 -12.84
CA PHE A 825 -3.90 -17.09 -13.75
C PHE A 825 -3.18 -18.41 -13.44
N PHE A 826 -3.04 -18.76 -12.16
CA PHE A 826 -2.43 -20.05 -11.78
C PHE A 826 -3.27 -21.22 -12.25
N LEU A 827 -4.60 -21.08 -12.21
CA LEU A 827 -5.48 -22.15 -12.70
C LEU A 827 -5.33 -22.38 -14.19
N PHE A 828 -5.11 -21.33 -14.97
CA PHE A 828 -5.10 -21.40 -16.43
C PHE A 828 -3.70 -21.28 -17.04
N ASN A 829 -2.64 -21.58 -16.28
CA ASN A 829 -1.30 -21.47 -16.83
C ASN A 829 -0.84 -22.67 -17.66
N GLY A 830 -1.65 -23.72 -17.72
CA GLY A 830 -1.34 -24.89 -18.55
C GLY A 830 -0.65 -26.03 -17.84
N PHE A 831 -0.38 -25.90 -16.54
CA PHE A 831 0.24 -26.99 -15.77
C PHE A 831 -0.78 -27.79 -14.99
N ASN A 832 -1.66 -27.13 -14.26
CA ASN A 832 -2.65 -27.82 -13.41
C ASN A 832 -4.00 -27.09 -13.50
N PRO A 833 -4.90 -27.50 -14.36
CA PRO A 833 -4.88 -28.68 -15.23
C PRO A 833 -3.95 -28.49 -16.43
N PRO A 834 -3.43 -29.58 -16.99
CA PRO A 834 -2.66 -29.46 -18.23
C PRO A 834 -3.47 -28.82 -19.33
N GLY A 835 -2.79 -28.13 -20.27
CA GLY A 835 -3.48 -27.37 -21.30
C GLY A 835 -4.51 -28.16 -22.09
N ALA A 836 -4.22 -29.41 -22.40
CA ALA A 836 -5.16 -30.26 -23.14
C ALA A 836 -6.40 -30.65 -22.34
N SER A 837 -6.33 -30.59 -21.01
CA SER A 837 -7.43 -30.97 -20.12
C SER A 837 -8.37 -29.80 -19.78
N ILE A 838 -8.05 -28.59 -20.20
CA ILE A 838 -8.89 -27.42 -19.93
C ILE A 838 -10.17 -27.53 -20.76
N PRO A 839 -11.37 -27.41 -20.17
CA PRO A 839 -12.62 -27.49 -20.92
C PRO A 839 -12.70 -26.44 -22.02
N THR A 840 -13.41 -26.78 -23.10
CA THR A 840 -13.55 -25.91 -24.28
C THR A 840 -14.12 -24.54 -23.91
N GLY A 841 -15.07 -24.51 -22.97
CA GLY A 841 -15.71 -23.26 -22.56
C GLY A 841 -14.77 -22.29 -21.86
N TYR A 842 -13.60 -22.75 -21.38
CA TYR A 842 -12.61 -21.94 -20.69
C TYR A 842 -11.33 -21.74 -21.49
N LYS A 843 -11.28 -22.18 -22.73
CA LYS A 843 -10.08 -22.00 -23.56
C LYS A 843 -9.77 -20.51 -23.76
N TRP A 844 -10.78 -19.65 -23.78
CA TRP A 844 -10.55 -18.23 -23.93
C TRP A 844 -9.80 -17.66 -22.72
N LEU A 845 -10.13 -18.10 -21.48
CA LEU A 845 -9.39 -17.71 -20.29
C LEU A 845 -7.95 -18.22 -20.32
N TYR A 846 -7.78 -19.46 -20.79
CA TYR A 846 -6.44 -20.03 -20.96
C TYR A 846 -5.62 -19.18 -21.91
N HIS A 847 -6.20 -18.71 -23.02
CA HIS A 847 -5.47 -17.92 -24.00
C HIS A 847 -5.18 -16.48 -23.56
N ILE A 848 -5.95 -15.92 -22.62
CA ILE A 848 -5.69 -14.56 -22.13
C ILE A 848 -4.85 -14.54 -20.85
N THR A 849 -4.47 -15.71 -20.32
CA THR A 849 -3.64 -15.78 -19.12
C THR A 849 -2.17 -15.59 -19.49
N PRO A 850 -1.50 -14.54 -18.96
CA PRO A 850 -0.08 -14.33 -19.36
C PRO A 850 0.86 -15.43 -18.88
N HIS A 851 0.56 -16.09 -17.77
CA HIS A 851 1.39 -17.18 -17.24
C HIS A 851 1.54 -18.32 -18.21
N LYS A 852 0.50 -18.59 -19.00
CA LYS A 852 0.52 -19.68 -19.99
C LYS A 852 1.70 -19.50 -20.96
N TYR A 853 1.88 -18.28 -21.45
CA TYR A 853 2.91 -18.00 -22.45
C TYR A 853 4.30 -18.02 -21.83
N SER A 854 4.45 -17.50 -20.62
CA SER A 854 5.74 -17.51 -19.93
C SER A 854 6.16 -18.94 -19.58
N LEU A 855 5.24 -19.75 -19.07
CA LEU A 855 5.54 -21.15 -18.74
C LEU A 855 5.87 -21.94 -20.00
N ALA A 856 5.12 -21.72 -21.09
CA ALA A 856 5.38 -22.40 -22.36
C ALA A 856 6.76 -22.04 -22.90
N LEU A 857 7.19 -20.79 -22.75
CA LEU A 857 8.51 -20.36 -23.20
C LEU A 857 9.63 -21.12 -22.49
N VAL A 858 9.60 -21.14 -21.15
CA VAL A 858 10.69 -21.79 -20.41
C VAL A 858 10.61 -23.30 -20.54
N ALA A 859 9.43 -23.90 -20.55
CA ALA A 859 9.28 -25.35 -20.70
C ALA A 859 9.78 -25.81 -22.08
N SER A 860 9.44 -25.06 -23.12
CA SER A 860 9.87 -25.40 -24.49
C SER A 860 11.38 -25.31 -24.63
N LEU A 861 12.00 -24.32 -23.99
CA LEU A 861 13.44 -24.17 -24.06
C LEU A 861 14.19 -25.35 -23.45
N VAL A 862 13.77 -25.85 -22.31
CA VAL A 862 14.56 -26.84 -21.55
C VAL A 862 14.08 -28.28 -21.76
N PHE A 863 12.78 -28.47 -22.02
CA PHE A 863 12.21 -29.82 -22.16
C PHE A 863 11.65 -30.11 -23.53
N GLY A 864 11.30 -29.13 -24.30
CA GLY A 864 10.59 -29.29 -25.56
C GLY A 864 11.45 -29.19 -26.80
N ASP A 865 12.73 -28.99 -26.66
CA ASP A 865 13.64 -28.81 -27.81
C ASP A 865 14.25 -30.12 -28.22
N CYS A 866 14.05 -30.48 -29.48
CA CYS A 866 14.72 -31.62 -30.11
C CYS A 866 15.16 -31.22 -31.52
N PRO A 867 16.33 -30.55 -31.64
CA PRO A 867 16.73 -30.03 -32.93
C PRO A 867 17.07 -31.17 -33.91
N SER A 868 16.68 -30.98 -35.16
CA SER A 868 16.88 -31.96 -36.19
C SER A 868 18.35 -32.20 -36.53
N ASP A 869 19.19 -31.15 -36.33
CA ASP A 869 20.62 -31.21 -36.56
C ASP A 869 21.42 -31.54 -35.29
N GLY A 870 20.75 -31.83 -34.19
CA GLY A 870 21.40 -32.21 -32.97
C GLY A 870 21.79 -33.68 -32.94
N ASP A 871 22.51 -34.07 -31.87
CA ASP A 871 22.96 -35.47 -31.70
C ASP A 871 21.92 -36.34 -31.00
N GLY A 872 20.74 -35.83 -30.69
CA GLY A 872 19.70 -36.59 -30.03
C GLY A 872 19.86 -36.73 -28.52
N SER A 873 20.82 -36.03 -27.93
CA SER A 873 21.07 -36.12 -26.48
C SER A 873 20.17 -35.15 -25.67
N ASP A 874 19.46 -34.26 -26.31
CA ASP A 874 18.58 -33.31 -25.61
C ASP A 874 17.43 -34.05 -24.91
N VAL A 875 16.95 -33.49 -23.79
CA VAL A 875 15.86 -34.09 -22.99
C VAL A 875 14.62 -34.32 -23.84
N GLY A 876 14.31 -33.36 -24.71
CA GLY A 876 13.13 -33.44 -25.57
C GLY A 876 13.13 -34.60 -26.54
N CYS A 877 14.31 -35.11 -26.89
CA CYS A 877 14.45 -36.25 -27.82
C CYS A 877 14.37 -37.63 -27.15
N GLN A 878 14.42 -37.67 -25.81
CA GLN A 878 14.43 -38.92 -25.06
C GLN A 878 13.03 -39.53 -24.97
N VAL A 879 12.98 -40.86 -25.10
CA VAL A 879 11.72 -41.59 -24.92
C VAL A 879 11.42 -41.69 -23.42
N MET A 880 10.22 -41.42 -23.04
CA MET A 880 9.80 -41.41 -21.62
C MET A 880 9.63 -42.84 -21.09
N THR A 881 9.97 -43.01 -19.83
CA THR A 881 9.77 -44.28 -19.10
C THR A 881 8.67 -44.09 -18.04
N GLY A 882 8.03 -45.21 -17.67
CA GLY A 882 7.03 -45.23 -16.62
C GLY A 882 5.70 -44.55 -17.03
N LEU A 883 5.39 -44.54 -18.30
CA LEU A 883 4.16 -43.91 -18.79
C LEU A 883 2.93 -44.65 -18.29
N PRO A 884 1.85 -43.93 -17.92
CA PRO A 884 0.59 -44.58 -17.56
C PRO A 884 -0.08 -45.20 -18.78
N PRO A 885 -1.02 -46.13 -18.58
CA PRO A 885 -1.67 -46.82 -19.71
C PRO A 885 -2.43 -45.89 -20.65
N SER A 886 -2.81 -44.69 -20.19
CA SER A 886 -3.60 -43.76 -21.00
C SER A 886 -2.76 -43.02 -22.05
N LEU A 887 -1.45 -43.09 -21.97
CA LEU A 887 -0.56 -42.39 -22.90
C LEU A 887 0.04 -43.36 -23.90
N PRO A 888 0.37 -42.92 -25.13
CA PRO A 888 0.98 -43.80 -26.13
C PRO A 888 2.37 -44.30 -25.67
N GLU A 889 2.69 -45.54 -26.09
CA GLU A 889 4.05 -46.05 -25.85
C GLU A 889 5.05 -45.32 -26.74
N ASN A 890 6.30 -45.27 -26.28
CA ASN A 890 7.40 -44.64 -27.01
C ASN A 890 7.20 -43.15 -27.23
N MET A 891 6.44 -42.50 -26.33
CA MET A 891 6.28 -41.06 -26.38
C MET A 891 7.55 -40.36 -25.90
N THR A 892 8.06 -39.40 -26.69
CA THR A 892 9.22 -38.60 -26.27
C THR A 892 8.77 -37.46 -25.32
N VAL A 893 9.74 -36.89 -24.62
CA VAL A 893 9.46 -35.77 -23.73
C VAL A 893 8.84 -34.60 -24.52
N LYS A 894 9.39 -34.32 -25.72
CA LYS A 894 8.82 -33.28 -26.59
C LYS A 894 7.38 -33.56 -26.96
N ASP A 895 7.06 -34.83 -27.31
CA ASP A 895 5.69 -35.20 -27.65
C ASP A 895 4.74 -35.02 -26.45
N TYR A 896 5.21 -35.40 -25.27
CA TYR A 896 4.41 -35.26 -24.06
C TYR A 896 4.07 -33.79 -23.78
N LEU A 897 5.06 -32.90 -23.88
CA LEU A 897 4.82 -31.47 -23.70
C LEU A 897 3.84 -30.93 -24.72
N GLU A 898 4.00 -31.29 -25.99
CA GLU A 898 3.15 -30.80 -27.07
C GLU A 898 1.71 -31.30 -26.96
N ASP A 899 1.53 -32.58 -26.63
CA ASP A 899 0.21 -33.21 -26.64
C ASP A 899 -0.56 -32.97 -25.34
N VAL A 900 0.11 -33.01 -24.18
CA VAL A 900 -0.54 -32.92 -22.88
C VAL A 900 -0.57 -31.46 -22.38
N PHE A 901 0.55 -30.76 -22.44
CA PHE A 901 0.62 -29.38 -21.92
C PHE A 901 0.45 -28.33 -22.99
N LEU A 902 0.39 -28.71 -24.27
CA LEU A 902 0.22 -27.80 -25.40
C LEU A 902 1.32 -26.73 -25.45
N MET A 903 2.56 -27.12 -25.12
CA MET A 903 3.70 -26.23 -25.12
C MET A 903 4.66 -26.67 -26.22
N LYS A 904 4.73 -25.88 -27.30
CA LYS A 904 5.50 -26.22 -28.49
C LYS A 904 6.73 -25.34 -28.63
N HIS A 905 7.87 -25.95 -28.90
CA HIS A 905 9.11 -25.19 -29.13
C HIS A 905 9.01 -24.34 -30.39
N SER A 906 8.25 -24.76 -31.40
CA SER A 906 8.08 -24.02 -32.63
C SER A 906 7.33 -22.71 -32.43
N GLU A 907 6.64 -22.53 -31.30
CA GLU A 907 5.86 -21.32 -30.99
C GLU A 907 6.60 -20.35 -30.07
N ILE A 908 7.91 -20.51 -29.89
CA ILE A 908 8.68 -19.66 -28.96
C ILE A 908 8.54 -18.18 -29.33
N TYR A 909 8.73 -17.84 -30.60
CA TYR A 909 8.64 -16.43 -30.98
C TYR A 909 7.23 -15.86 -30.85
N LYS A 910 6.22 -16.67 -31.13
CA LYS A 910 4.83 -16.29 -30.94
C LYS A 910 4.53 -16.02 -29.48
N ASN A 911 4.96 -16.92 -28.59
CA ASN A 911 4.72 -16.77 -27.15
C ASN A 911 5.47 -15.57 -26.60
N PHE A 912 6.70 -15.32 -27.05
CA PHE A 912 7.45 -14.13 -26.63
C PHE A 912 6.73 -12.85 -27.06
N GLY A 913 6.17 -12.85 -28.28
CA GLY A 913 5.36 -11.74 -28.75
C GLY A 913 4.15 -11.46 -27.88
N PHE A 914 3.48 -12.54 -27.41
CA PHE A 914 2.35 -12.38 -26.50
C PHE A 914 2.77 -11.80 -25.15
N VAL A 915 3.93 -12.22 -24.60
CA VAL A 915 4.43 -11.68 -23.36
C VAL A 915 4.74 -10.20 -23.50
N LEU A 916 5.39 -9.80 -24.60
CA LEU A 916 5.64 -8.39 -24.88
C LEU A 916 4.33 -7.61 -24.99
N GLY A 917 3.33 -8.20 -25.64
CA GLY A 917 2.01 -7.58 -25.76
C GLY A 917 1.37 -7.36 -24.41
N PHE A 918 1.46 -8.30 -23.49
CA PHE A 918 0.92 -8.15 -22.15
C PHE A 918 1.66 -7.05 -21.37
N ILE A 919 2.98 -6.96 -21.52
CA ILE A 919 3.76 -5.88 -20.91
C ILE A 919 3.25 -4.52 -21.40
N VAL A 920 3.10 -4.39 -22.74
CA VAL A 920 2.63 -3.13 -23.34
C VAL A 920 1.22 -2.79 -22.84
N VAL A 921 0.32 -3.78 -22.80
CA VAL A 921 -1.07 -3.54 -22.38
C VAL A 921 -1.11 -3.10 -20.92
N TYR A 922 -0.38 -3.77 -20.03
CA TYR A 922 -0.38 -3.40 -18.62
C TYR A 922 0.25 -2.02 -18.40
N ARG A 923 1.28 -1.67 -19.15
CA ARG A 923 1.86 -0.34 -19.04
C ARG A 923 0.92 0.74 -19.55
N LEU A 924 0.21 0.49 -20.66
CA LEU A 924 -0.78 1.44 -21.16
C LEU A 924 -1.92 1.62 -20.19
N LEU A 925 -2.41 0.53 -19.59
CA LEU A 925 -3.45 0.62 -18.57
C LEU A 925 -2.95 1.38 -17.34
N GLY A 926 -1.69 1.19 -16.98
CA GLY A 926 -1.07 1.94 -15.88
C GLY A 926 -1.03 3.45 -16.18
N LEU A 927 -0.65 3.82 -17.40
CA LEU A 927 -0.64 5.23 -17.79
C LEU A 927 -2.04 5.83 -17.75
N LEU A 928 -3.03 5.11 -18.29
CA LEU A 928 -4.41 5.59 -18.26
C LEU A 928 -4.92 5.74 -16.83
N THR A 929 -4.57 4.81 -15.97
CA THR A 929 -4.96 4.88 -14.56
C THR A 929 -4.30 6.08 -13.87
N LEU A 930 -3.03 6.32 -14.11
CA LEU A 930 -2.35 7.48 -13.54
C LEU A 930 -2.96 8.80 -14.02
N ARG A 931 -3.42 8.83 -15.26
CA ARG A 931 -4.01 10.06 -15.83
C ARG A 931 -5.43 10.33 -15.36
N PHE A 932 -6.26 9.29 -15.29
CA PHE A 932 -7.71 9.47 -15.18
C PHE A 932 -8.30 9.04 -13.83
N VAL A 933 -7.64 8.15 -13.10
CA VAL A 933 -8.12 7.72 -11.79
C VAL A 933 -7.44 8.54 -10.69
N ASN A 934 -8.24 9.17 -9.84
CA ASN A 934 -7.73 9.96 -8.74
C ASN A 934 -8.41 9.54 -7.45
N HIS A 935 -7.64 8.95 -6.55
CA HIS A 935 -8.15 8.51 -5.26
C HIS A 935 -8.05 9.59 -4.20
N GLN A 936 -7.46 10.74 -4.52
CA GLN A 936 -7.40 11.89 -3.64
C GLN A 936 -8.64 12.74 -3.88
N LYS A 937 -9.51 12.84 -2.89
CA LYS A 937 -10.71 13.65 -2.97
C LYS A 937 -10.59 14.86 -2.05
N LYS A 938 -10.90 16.04 -2.56
CA LYS A 938 -10.91 17.29 -1.81
C LYS A 938 -12.19 18.08 -2.04
#